data_f7404c885d781fcecef7eb9f3fe2c731
#
_entry.id   f7404c885d781fcecef7eb9f3fe2c731
#
_cell.length_a   1.000
_cell.length_b   1.000
_cell.length_c   1.000
_cell.angle_alpha   90.00
_cell.angle_beta   90.00
_cell.angle_gamma   90.00
#
_symmetry.space_group_name_H-M   'P 1'
#
loop_
_entity.id
_entity.type
_entity.pdbx_description
1 polymer ?
#
loop_
_entity_poly.entity_id
_entity_poly.type
_entity_poly.pdbx_seq_one_letter_code
_entity_poly.pdbx_strand_id
1 'polypeptide(L)'
;MSHPEGLAIARRLIAEEAEKKTGFLDLGRLGLTELPDELFSLTHLRGLSLGHSFGYRNKGLQSPRDWLPGNALPEQAFLLLRDLALELLSVSSIALSNVSFVAALTKLQTLNCSYTRVNDLTPLAKLTCLQTLEFNGTKVNDLTPLAKLTCLQSLEFNDTKVNDLSPLAKLISLHGLNCSQTQVNDLKPLAKLTSLRSLNCSYTQVDDLTPLAKLTSLQSLYCYHTEVNDLTPLANLIGLQSLNCFNTQVNELTPLAKLTNLLSLYCGDTLINDLAPLAKLTSLLSVNCSGTQVNCLTPLAKLTSLQFLKCTDTQVNDLTPIAGLKSLTKISASRCRLMSLPVALLRSESPIELIIFETKISGIPTEVLSQSEFGDDCRERLLAHVNDMEAGQEQVKDVKVIVVGNGRIGKTQICNRLRGEPFEEQADSTHGITVTQTDLPMKAGADLTVLNLWDFGGQDLYHGTHSLFLKSRAVFVVVWTPKAETKVEYEYGGMRFRNQPLPYWLDYVRNAAGSVCPVVLVQNQCDTPRDEVLQPPADSELLDAFPYLQQVHYSAREDRKRDSLNEALREAIKHLRGQEGIATIGQGRMKVRRQLQTWLDEDSHCERDRRQHRTLTQAQFRGLCTTAGNVSSPDSLLEYLHNAGIVFYRKGLFGDSIVLDQSWALDAIYTVFNREQCYRQLSLLGGRFTRSLLEALAWPVETYSREEQELFLSMMESCGICFTHHSVDRLGRFEAEYVAPDLLPDRASVADQLAGRWNDGGPKVERAWSFDFLHPGLARSIISTVGREAGETAVYWKYGVWFYDANTRAAAIIAQEMQDDRQGRIVLQAQGDRARDLLTSVTKWIADKLRDSGNANFTEDGELLAGSKRKFSPESVALEDRGPAAEEAIRITDPPRPANQTNA
;
A
#
# COMPACT_ATOMS: atom_id res chain seq x y z
N MET A 1 31.86 0.13 -25.46
CA MET A 1 32.00 -1.23 -26.05
C MET A 1 30.73 -1.99 -25.73
N SER A 2 30.22 -2.77 -26.68
CA SER A 2 29.03 -3.60 -26.48
C SER A 2 29.22 -4.56 -25.30
N HIS A 3 28.11 -4.90 -24.59
CA HIS A 3 28.13 -5.89 -23.52
C HIS A 3 28.61 -7.25 -24.10
N PRO A 4 29.66 -7.88 -23.58
CA PRO A 4 30.30 -9.04 -24.22
C PRO A 4 29.32 -10.21 -24.43
N GLU A 5 28.52 -10.51 -23.45
CA GLU A 5 27.51 -11.58 -23.52
C GLU A 5 26.38 -11.19 -24.46
N GLY A 6 25.94 -9.93 -24.45
CA GLY A 6 24.90 -9.44 -25.33
C GLY A 6 25.32 -9.48 -26.80
N LEU A 7 26.60 -9.14 -27.11
CA LEU A 7 27.12 -9.26 -28.46
C LEU A 7 27.24 -10.71 -28.94
N ALA A 8 27.60 -11.65 -28.05
CA ALA A 8 27.64 -13.07 -28.36
C ALA A 8 26.22 -13.61 -28.65
N ILE A 9 25.23 -13.19 -27.87
CA ILE A 9 23.83 -13.51 -28.10
C ILE A 9 23.36 -12.92 -29.45
N ALA A 10 23.69 -11.67 -29.75
CA ALA A 10 23.29 -11.02 -30.99
C ALA A 10 23.82 -11.82 -32.22
N ARG A 11 25.10 -12.18 -32.23
CA ARG A 11 25.69 -12.97 -33.32
C ARG A 11 25.09 -14.34 -33.46
N ARG A 12 24.76 -15.01 -32.34
CA ARG A 12 24.02 -16.30 -32.37
C ARG A 12 22.65 -16.12 -32.99
N LEU A 13 21.88 -15.12 -32.59
CA LEU A 13 20.53 -14.88 -33.15
C LEU A 13 20.57 -14.52 -34.64
N ILE A 14 21.60 -13.76 -35.08
CA ILE A 14 21.82 -13.47 -36.51
C ILE A 14 22.14 -14.76 -37.28
N ALA A 15 22.98 -15.61 -36.74
CA ALA A 15 23.31 -16.89 -37.36
C ALA A 15 22.09 -17.82 -37.44
N GLU A 16 21.28 -17.89 -36.37
CA GLU A 16 20.03 -18.65 -36.38
C GLU A 16 19.02 -18.11 -37.39
N GLU A 17 18.92 -16.78 -37.54
CA GLU A 17 18.02 -16.17 -38.52
C GLU A 17 18.52 -16.40 -39.95
N ALA A 18 19.86 -16.40 -40.20
CA ALA A 18 20.45 -16.74 -41.49
C ALA A 18 20.11 -18.16 -41.94
N GLU A 19 20.03 -19.11 -41.00
CA GLU A 19 19.66 -20.50 -41.23
C GLU A 19 18.13 -20.66 -41.39
N LYS A 20 17.35 -20.14 -40.42
CA LYS A 20 15.90 -20.35 -40.36
C LYS A 20 15.10 -19.50 -41.34
N LYS A 21 15.64 -18.33 -41.74
CA LYS A 21 15.01 -17.36 -42.67
C LYS A 21 13.58 -16.99 -42.31
N THR A 22 13.33 -16.71 -41.01
CA THR A 22 11.98 -16.33 -40.53
C THR A 22 11.55 -14.95 -41.02
N GLY A 23 12.53 -14.10 -41.39
CA GLY A 23 12.32 -12.72 -41.83
C GLY A 23 12.19 -11.73 -40.66
N PHE A 24 12.30 -12.17 -39.42
CA PHE A 24 12.21 -11.30 -38.26
C PHE A 24 13.37 -11.58 -37.25
N LEU A 25 14.01 -10.50 -36.79
CA LEU A 25 15.13 -10.59 -35.85
C LEU A 25 14.93 -9.61 -34.72
N ASP A 26 14.98 -10.11 -33.48
CA ASP A 26 14.93 -9.27 -32.26
C ASP A 26 16.30 -9.22 -31.58
N LEU A 27 16.98 -8.07 -31.69
CA LEU A 27 18.22 -7.73 -31.03
C LEU A 27 18.04 -6.72 -29.88
N GLY A 28 16.82 -6.58 -29.38
CA GLY A 28 16.48 -5.67 -28.26
C GLY A 28 17.15 -6.08 -26.96
N ARG A 29 17.54 -5.11 -26.11
CA ARG A 29 18.12 -5.32 -24.76
C ARG A 29 19.33 -6.28 -24.77
N LEU A 30 20.30 -6.02 -25.62
CA LEU A 30 21.54 -6.77 -25.65
C LEU A 30 22.77 -5.92 -25.28
N GLY A 31 22.57 -4.68 -24.84
CA GLY A 31 23.66 -3.77 -24.50
C GLY A 31 24.60 -3.46 -25.67
N LEU A 32 24.06 -3.44 -26.88
CA LEU A 32 24.86 -3.18 -28.09
C LEU A 32 25.18 -1.70 -28.19
N THR A 33 26.44 -1.39 -28.52
CA THR A 33 26.93 -0.05 -28.89
C THR A 33 27.25 0.08 -30.38
N GLU A 34 27.20 -1.05 -31.11
CA GLU A 34 27.38 -1.14 -32.57
C GLU A 34 26.55 -2.32 -33.09
N LEU A 35 26.16 -2.27 -34.34
CA LEU A 35 25.45 -3.38 -35.01
C LEU A 35 26.48 -4.36 -35.56
N PRO A 36 26.35 -5.68 -35.35
CA PRO A 36 27.19 -6.69 -35.97
C PRO A 36 27.11 -6.65 -37.49
N ASP A 37 28.26 -6.69 -38.19
CA ASP A 37 28.33 -6.64 -39.66
C ASP A 37 27.55 -7.79 -40.32
N GLU A 38 27.50 -8.93 -39.65
CA GLU A 38 26.76 -10.13 -40.12
C GLU A 38 25.27 -9.85 -40.32
N LEU A 39 24.69 -8.88 -39.62
CA LEU A 39 23.28 -8.46 -39.78
C LEU A 39 22.96 -8.06 -41.23
N PHE A 40 23.89 -7.35 -41.87
CA PHE A 40 23.66 -6.79 -43.21
C PHE A 40 23.72 -7.84 -44.34
N SER A 41 24.18 -9.06 -44.00
CA SER A 41 24.08 -10.20 -44.91
C SER A 41 22.69 -10.83 -45.02
N LEU A 42 21.79 -10.49 -44.09
CA LEU A 42 20.44 -11.04 -44.04
C LEU A 42 19.47 -10.33 -45.02
N THR A 43 19.65 -10.49 -46.33
CA THR A 43 18.85 -9.82 -47.37
C THR A 43 17.39 -10.21 -47.38
N HIS A 44 17.03 -11.31 -46.71
CA HIS A 44 15.64 -11.78 -46.54
C HIS A 44 14.92 -11.10 -45.33
N LEU A 45 15.66 -10.36 -44.49
CA LEU A 45 15.08 -9.77 -43.32
C LEU A 45 14.02 -8.72 -43.69
N ARG A 46 12.86 -8.79 -43.00
CA ARG A 46 11.74 -7.86 -43.17
C ARG A 46 11.41 -7.12 -41.85
N GLY A 47 11.71 -7.73 -40.73
CA GLY A 47 11.46 -7.16 -39.42
C GLY A 47 12.70 -7.13 -38.54
N LEU A 48 12.97 -5.99 -37.90
CA LEU A 48 14.09 -5.80 -37.01
C LEU A 48 13.65 -5.04 -35.75
N SER A 49 13.93 -5.60 -34.58
CA SER A 49 13.77 -4.93 -33.30
C SER A 49 15.14 -4.69 -32.67
N LEU A 50 15.45 -3.43 -32.36
CA LEU A 50 16.69 -2.98 -31.70
C LEU A 50 16.41 -2.34 -30.32
N GLY A 51 15.15 -2.03 -30.03
CA GLY A 51 14.69 -1.38 -28.84
C GLY A 51 14.38 -2.33 -27.70
N HIS A 52 13.40 -1.99 -26.87
CA HIS A 52 12.81 -2.95 -25.95
C HIS A 52 12.13 -4.06 -26.74
N SER A 53 12.22 -5.31 -26.23
CA SER A 53 11.78 -6.50 -26.96
C SER A 53 10.34 -6.37 -27.50
N PHE A 54 10.19 -6.53 -28.82
CA PHE A 54 8.95 -6.40 -29.54
C PHE A 54 7.98 -7.54 -29.16
N GLY A 55 6.79 -7.21 -28.71
CA GLY A 55 5.71 -8.18 -28.44
C GLY A 55 5.62 -8.71 -27.00
N TYR A 56 6.58 -8.48 -26.12
CA TYR A 56 6.46 -8.91 -24.71
C TYR A 56 5.61 -7.97 -23.87
N ARG A 57 5.64 -6.64 -24.12
CA ARG A 57 4.78 -5.67 -23.42
C ARG A 57 3.29 -5.91 -23.66
N ASN A 58 2.90 -6.28 -24.86
CA ASN A 58 1.48 -6.53 -25.20
C ASN A 58 0.89 -7.81 -24.56
N LYS A 59 1.72 -8.62 -23.85
CA LYS A 59 1.26 -9.86 -23.20
C LYS A 59 1.50 -9.87 -21.70
N GLY A 60 1.97 -8.76 -21.09
CA GLY A 60 2.31 -8.70 -19.66
C GLY A 60 3.43 -9.66 -19.23
N LEU A 61 4.24 -10.15 -20.17
CA LEU A 61 5.32 -11.09 -19.92
C LEU A 61 6.63 -10.31 -19.80
N GLN A 62 7.42 -10.61 -18.77
CA GLN A 62 8.78 -10.12 -18.67
C GLN A 62 9.63 -10.65 -19.83
N SER A 63 10.44 -9.78 -20.42
CA SER A 63 11.39 -10.23 -21.46
C SER A 63 12.40 -11.19 -20.84
N PRO A 64 12.72 -12.32 -21.48
CA PRO A 64 13.76 -13.21 -20.99
C PRO A 64 15.16 -12.58 -20.96
N ARG A 65 15.29 -11.31 -21.38
CA ARG A 65 16.54 -10.52 -21.43
C ARG A 65 16.51 -9.28 -20.50
N ASP A 66 15.57 -9.22 -19.58
CA ASP A 66 15.44 -8.06 -18.68
C ASP A 66 16.66 -7.81 -17.77
N TRP A 67 17.51 -8.81 -17.62
CA TRP A 67 18.80 -8.72 -16.94
C TRP A 67 19.93 -8.06 -17.75
N LEU A 68 19.76 -7.84 -19.08
CA LEU A 68 20.74 -7.17 -19.93
C LEU A 68 20.39 -5.67 -20.09
N PRO A 69 21.39 -4.79 -20.22
CA PRO A 69 21.16 -3.37 -20.46
C PRO A 69 20.50 -3.12 -21.82
N GLY A 70 19.80 -2.00 -21.95
CA GLY A 70 19.29 -1.52 -23.23
C GLY A 70 20.43 -1.22 -24.23
N ASN A 71 20.11 -1.26 -25.53
CA ASN A 71 21.08 -0.91 -26.55
C ASN A 71 21.37 0.59 -26.54
N ALA A 72 22.65 0.95 -26.69
CA ALA A 72 23.16 2.31 -26.74
C ALA A 72 23.81 2.60 -28.08
N LEU A 73 23.05 2.39 -29.18
CA LEU A 73 23.51 2.52 -30.55
C LEU A 73 23.68 4.00 -30.93
N PRO A 74 24.79 4.42 -31.54
CA PRO A 74 24.97 5.78 -32.06
C PRO A 74 24.11 5.98 -33.33
N GLU A 75 23.67 7.21 -33.58
CA GLU A 75 22.82 7.54 -34.74
C GLU A 75 23.38 7.07 -36.08
N GLN A 76 24.71 7.06 -36.26
CA GLN A 76 25.36 6.58 -37.47
C GLN A 76 25.14 5.10 -37.75
N ALA A 77 24.92 4.27 -36.71
CA ALA A 77 24.66 2.83 -36.91
C ALA A 77 23.35 2.57 -37.67
N PHE A 78 22.39 3.48 -37.54
CA PHE A 78 21.07 3.34 -38.20
C PHE A 78 21.13 3.66 -39.68
N LEU A 79 22.10 4.40 -40.17
CA LEU A 79 22.27 4.69 -41.59
C LEU A 79 22.56 3.43 -42.43
N LEU A 80 23.15 2.41 -41.80
CA LEU A 80 23.44 1.13 -42.42
C LEU A 80 22.16 0.29 -42.69
N LEU A 81 21.06 0.57 -41.99
CA LEU A 81 19.80 -0.13 -42.18
C LEU A 81 19.11 0.18 -43.54
N ARG A 82 19.53 1.24 -44.24
CA ARG A 82 18.95 1.65 -45.54
C ARG A 82 19.00 0.58 -46.61
N ASP A 83 19.97 -0.33 -46.52
CA ASP A 83 20.21 -1.40 -47.50
C ASP A 83 19.33 -2.66 -47.22
N LEU A 84 18.64 -2.68 -46.07
CA LEU A 84 17.71 -3.73 -45.70
C LEU A 84 16.28 -3.38 -46.16
N ALA A 85 15.58 -4.36 -46.75
CA ALA A 85 14.21 -4.17 -47.20
C ALA A 85 13.19 -4.34 -46.05
N LEU A 86 13.35 -3.55 -44.95
CA LEU A 86 12.53 -3.70 -43.77
C LEU A 86 11.10 -3.23 -43.98
N GLU A 87 10.17 -4.02 -43.47
CA GLU A 87 8.74 -3.72 -43.36
C GLU A 87 8.37 -3.37 -41.92
N LEU A 88 9.13 -3.87 -40.93
CA LEU A 88 8.95 -3.58 -39.51
C LEU A 88 10.27 -3.15 -38.89
N LEU A 89 10.25 -2.03 -38.15
CA LEU A 89 11.40 -1.54 -37.38
C LEU A 89 10.94 -1.04 -36.01
N SER A 90 11.60 -1.54 -34.96
CA SER A 90 11.46 -1.02 -33.60
C SER A 90 12.80 -0.49 -33.10
N VAL A 91 12.84 0.78 -32.70
CA VAL A 91 13.98 1.48 -32.08
C VAL A 91 13.55 2.11 -30.75
N SER A 92 12.53 1.55 -30.11
CA SER A 92 11.97 2.07 -28.87
C SER A 92 12.99 2.08 -27.72
N SER A 93 12.92 3.09 -26.86
CA SER A 93 13.78 3.26 -25.67
C SER A 93 15.29 3.36 -25.97
N ILE A 94 15.67 3.67 -27.21
CA ILE A 94 17.04 4.02 -27.57
C ILE A 94 17.21 5.54 -27.48
N ALA A 95 18.36 6.03 -27.06
CA ALA A 95 18.65 7.47 -26.93
C ALA A 95 18.81 8.16 -28.33
N LEU A 96 17.84 7.98 -29.21
CA LEU A 96 17.77 8.45 -30.58
C LEU A 96 17.05 9.78 -30.64
N SER A 97 17.68 10.82 -31.22
CA SER A 97 17.07 12.16 -31.37
C SER A 97 16.55 12.43 -32.79
N ASN A 98 17.00 11.65 -33.77
CA ASN A 98 16.68 11.86 -35.18
C ASN A 98 16.34 10.53 -35.87
N VAL A 99 15.25 10.53 -36.64
CA VAL A 99 14.79 9.38 -37.45
C VAL A 99 14.98 9.59 -38.95
N SER A 100 15.92 10.47 -39.39
CA SER A 100 16.12 10.77 -40.82
C SER A 100 16.47 9.54 -41.66
N PHE A 101 17.13 8.54 -41.09
CA PHE A 101 17.49 7.29 -41.76
C PHE A 101 16.25 6.50 -42.26
N VAL A 102 15.09 6.61 -41.61
CA VAL A 102 13.90 5.89 -42.02
C VAL A 102 13.34 6.35 -43.37
N ALA A 103 13.68 7.57 -43.81
CA ALA A 103 13.21 8.08 -45.12
C ALA A 103 13.67 7.23 -46.29
N ALA A 104 14.71 6.40 -46.16
CA ALA A 104 15.18 5.44 -47.16
C ALA A 104 14.42 4.11 -47.09
N LEU A 105 13.72 3.78 -45.99
CA LEU A 105 13.02 2.51 -45.75
C LEU A 105 11.58 2.58 -46.33
N THR A 106 11.43 2.79 -47.64
CA THR A 106 10.15 3.08 -48.27
C THR A 106 9.13 1.92 -48.24
N LYS A 107 9.57 0.69 -47.88
CA LYS A 107 8.71 -0.48 -47.69
C LYS A 107 8.19 -0.60 -46.24
N LEU A 108 8.58 0.30 -45.35
CA LEU A 108 8.22 0.20 -43.94
C LEU A 108 6.70 0.31 -43.74
N GLN A 109 6.14 -0.66 -43.05
CA GLN A 109 4.72 -0.76 -42.68
C GLN A 109 4.52 -0.48 -41.18
N THR A 110 5.49 -0.87 -40.35
CA THR A 110 5.43 -0.68 -38.91
C THR A 110 6.70 0.00 -38.42
N LEU A 111 6.55 1.11 -37.70
CA LEU A 111 7.63 1.83 -37.01
C LEU A 111 7.25 2.07 -35.57
N ASN A 112 8.11 1.62 -34.64
CA ASN A 112 8.05 1.98 -33.23
C ASN A 112 9.33 2.73 -32.84
N CYS A 113 9.18 4.01 -32.50
CA CYS A 113 10.25 4.86 -31.94
C CYS A 113 9.84 5.48 -30.59
N SER A 114 8.99 4.79 -29.84
CA SER A 114 8.51 5.23 -28.52
C SER A 114 9.66 5.34 -27.51
N TYR A 115 9.53 6.26 -26.57
CA TYR A 115 10.48 6.53 -25.47
C TYR A 115 11.88 6.88 -25.99
N THR A 116 11.94 7.58 -27.14
CA THR A 116 13.14 8.15 -27.70
C THR A 116 13.15 9.68 -27.52
N ARG A 117 14.20 10.34 -27.95
CA ARG A 117 14.29 11.84 -27.90
C ARG A 117 13.84 12.50 -29.21
N VAL A 118 13.17 11.75 -30.09
CA VAL A 118 12.65 12.23 -31.37
C VAL A 118 11.69 13.41 -31.15
N ASN A 119 11.82 14.45 -31.96
CA ASN A 119 10.98 15.65 -31.95
C ASN A 119 10.50 16.06 -33.35
N ASP A 120 11.02 15.44 -34.43
CA ASP A 120 10.69 15.76 -35.83
C ASP A 120 10.31 14.49 -36.59
N LEU A 121 9.08 14.48 -37.15
CA LEU A 121 8.54 13.40 -37.96
C LEU A 121 8.65 13.67 -39.47
N THR A 122 9.26 14.78 -39.93
CA THR A 122 9.43 15.12 -41.33
C THR A 122 10.00 13.97 -42.16
N PRO A 123 10.96 13.16 -41.69
CA PRO A 123 11.49 12.05 -42.45
C PRO A 123 10.45 10.97 -42.81
N LEU A 124 9.36 10.87 -42.03
CA LEU A 124 8.29 9.88 -42.25
C LEU A 124 7.34 10.26 -43.40
N ALA A 125 7.33 11.54 -43.81
CA ALA A 125 6.34 12.04 -44.80
C ALA A 125 6.30 11.29 -46.14
N LYS A 126 7.37 10.55 -46.48
CA LYS A 126 7.47 9.74 -47.72
C LYS A 126 7.11 8.28 -47.51
N LEU A 127 6.86 7.81 -46.31
CA LEU A 127 6.57 6.40 -46.00
C LEU A 127 5.08 6.08 -46.19
N THR A 128 4.59 6.20 -47.38
CA THR A 128 3.15 6.06 -47.73
C THR A 128 2.59 4.68 -47.47
N CYS A 129 3.44 3.66 -47.32
CA CYS A 129 3.03 2.27 -46.99
C CYS A 129 2.89 2.05 -45.47
N LEU A 130 3.20 3.05 -44.61
CA LEU A 130 3.17 2.92 -43.19
C LEU A 130 1.73 2.68 -42.70
N GLN A 131 1.56 1.61 -41.91
CA GLN A 131 0.27 1.15 -41.37
C GLN A 131 0.21 1.35 -39.87
N THR A 132 1.33 1.13 -39.18
CA THR A 132 1.42 1.27 -37.72
C THR A 132 2.58 2.20 -37.38
N LEU A 133 2.29 3.22 -36.56
CA LEU A 133 3.27 4.17 -36.06
C LEU A 133 3.09 4.38 -34.55
N GLU A 134 4.16 4.13 -33.78
CA GLU A 134 4.21 4.35 -32.34
C GLU A 134 5.39 5.28 -32.01
N PHE A 135 5.11 6.42 -31.35
CA PHE A 135 6.14 7.34 -30.84
C PHE A 135 5.77 7.92 -29.48
N ASN A 136 5.25 7.04 -28.61
CA ASN A 136 4.87 7.35 -27.25
C ASN A 136 6.07 7.90 -26.44
N GLY A 137 5.86 8.82 -25.50
CA GLY A 137 6.92 9.34 -24.63
C GLY A 137 8.04 10.08 -25.40
N THR A 138 7.73 10.69 -26.56
CA THR A 138 8.69 11.45 -27.35
C THR A 138 8.52 12.96 -27.20
N LYS A 139 9.39 13.75 -27.80
CA LYS A 139 9.28 15.23 -27.79
C LYS A 139 8.49 15.80 -28.97
N VAL A 140 7.81 14.98 -29.75
CA VAL A 140 7.01 15.39 -30.89
C VAL A 140 5.84 16.27 -30.44
N ASN A 141 5.60 17.34 -31.22
CA ASN A 141 4.47 18.27 -31.04
C ASN A 141 3.74 18.59 -32.35
N ASP A 142 4.29 18.21 -33.50
CA ASP A 142 3.72 18.47 -34.85
C ASP A 142 3.44 17.17 -35.60
N LEU A 143 2.18 16.95 -35.97
CA LEU A 143 1.71 15.83 -36.77
C LEU A 143 1.62 16.12 -38.28
N THR A 144 1.94 17.34 -38.73
CA THR A 144 1.84 17.77 -40.14
C THR A 144 2.53 16.77 -41.12
N PRO A 145 3.69 16.17 -40.79
CA PRO A 145 4.33 15.19 -41.65
C PRO A 145 3.51 13.94 -41.94
N LEU A 146 2.54 13.59 -41.05
CA LEU A 146 1.71 12.40 -41.16
C LEU A 146 0.49 12.60 -42.08
N ALA A 147 0.15 13.84 -42.46
CA ALA A 147 -1.09 14.16 -43.17
C ALA A 147 -1.30 13.44 -44.48
N LYS A 148 -0.25 12.87 -45.09
CA LYS A 148 -0.29 12.12 -46.37
C LYS A 148 -0.21 10.59 -46.21
N LEU A 149 -0.05 10.09 -45.00
CA LEU A 149 0.10 8.67 -44.71
C LEU A 149 -1.27 7.97 -44.64
N THR A 150 -2.01 7.96 -45.76
CA THR A 150 -3.40 7.49 -45.81
C THR A 150 -3.57 5.99 -45.56
N CYS A 151 -2.49 5.19 -45.61
CA CYS A 151 -2.50 3.77 -45.28
C CYS A 151 -2.42 3.52 -43.77
N LEU A 152 -2.25 4.57 -42.93
CA LEU A 152 -2.08 4.41 -41.48
C LEU A 152 -3.37 3.85 -40.85
N GLN A 153 -3.22 2.76 -40.11
CA GLN A 153 -4.29 2.02 -39.43
C GLN A 153 -4.22 2.15 -37.92
N SER A 154 -3.01 2.22 -37.36
CA SER A 154 -2.78 2.39 -35.95
C SER A 154 -1.78 3.51 -35.67
N LEU A 155 -2.12 4.42 -34.77
CA LEU A 155 -1.28 5.55 -34.41
C LEU A 155 -1.31 5.75 -32.89
N GLU A 156 -0.13 5.67 -32.29
CA GLU A 156 0.04 5.87 -30.85
C GLU A 156 1.11 6.93 -30.58
N PHE A 157 0.75 7.96 -29.81
CA PHE A 157 1.63 9.05 -29.42
C PHE A 157 1.29 9.60 -28.03
N ASN A 158 0.92 8.69 -27.14
CA ASN A 158 0.67 9.09 -25.74
C ASN A 158 1.93 9.66 -25.09
N ASP A 159 1.74 10.48 -24.07
CA ASP A 159 2.83 11.17 -23.36
C ASP A 159 3.72 12.00 -24.30
N THR A 160 3.10 12.79 -25.16
CA THR A 160 3.77 13.75 -26.07
C THR A 160 3.22 15.16 -25.90
N LYS A 161 3.84 16.13 -26.59
CA LYS A 161 3.39 17.53 -26.56
C LYS A 161 2.42 17.90 -27.68
N VAL A 162 1.83 16.91 -28.35
CA VAL A 162 0.85 17.15 -29.40
C VAL A 162 -0.40 17.80 -28.83
N ASN A 163 -0.91 18.83 -29.51
CA ASN A 163 -2.15 19.54 -29.18
C ASN A 163 -3.10 19.70 -30.36
N ASP A 164 -2.65 19.47 -31.62
CA ASP A 164 -3.45 19.61 -32.84
C ASP A 164 -3.57 18.29 -33.61
N LEU A 165 -4.80 17.79 -33.78
CA LEU A 165 -5.14 16.60 -34.54
C LEU A 165 -5.51 16.89 -36.01
N SER A 166 -5.52 18.15 -36.46
CA SER A 166 -5.93 18.55 -37.81
C SER A 166 -5.22 17.80 -38.94
N PRO A 167 -3.91 17.45 -38.79
CA PRO A 167 -3.21 16.64 -39.81
C PRO A 167 -3.80 15.24 -40.02
N LEU A 168 -4.52 14.69 -39.02
CA LEU A 168 -5.09 13.34 -39.07
C LEU A 168 -6.44 13.30 -39.81
N ALA A 169 -7.08 14.43 -40.10
CA ALA A 169 -8.45 14.54 -40.62
C ALA A 169 -8.70 13.77 -41.93
N LYS A 170 -7.65 13.37 -42.65
CA LYS A 170 -7.75 12.64 -43.95
C LYS A 170 -7.33 11.17 -43.82
N LEU A 171 -6.91 10.72 -42.65
CA LEU A 171 -6.43 9.35 -42.44
C LEU A 171 -7.61 8.39 -42.21
N ILE A 172 -8.48 8.23 -43.23
CA ILE A 172 -9.74 7.48 -43.12
C ILE A 172 -9.55 5.98 -42.87
N SER A 173 -8.35 5.42 -43.10
CA SER A 173 -8.00 4.04 -42.81
C SER A 173 -7.67 3.77 -41.34
N LEU A 174 -7.67 4.83 -40.50
CA LEU A 174 -7.29 4.69 -39.11
C LEU A 174 -8.33 3.90 -38.31
N HIS A 175 -7.89 2.80 -37.65
CA HIS A 175 -8.68 1.93 -36.83
C HIS A 175 -8.43 2.16 -35.32
N GLY A 176 -7.18 2.49 -34.96
CA GLY A 176 -6.75 2.72 -33.60
C GLY A 176 -6.02 4.06 -33.46
N LEU A 177 -6.41 4.85 -32.47
CA LEU A 177 -5.74 6.10 -32.10
C LEU A 177 -5.56 6.15 -30.59
N ASN A 178 -4.30 6.30 -30.16
CA ASN A 178 -3.98 6.59 -28.77
C ASN A 178 -3.25 7.96 -28.69
N CYS A 179 -3.95 8.95 -28.19
CA CYS A 179 -3.45 10.32 -27.94
C CYS A 179 -3.54 10.69 -26.46
N SER A 180 -3.53 9.71 -25.57
CA SER A 180 -3.63 9.94 -24.13
C SER A 180 -2.40 10.69 -23.59
N GLN A 181 -2.55 11.37 -22.44
CA GLN A 181 -1.47 12.15 -21.82
C GLN A 181 -0.85 13.19 -22.77
N THR A 182 -1.67 13.85 -23.58
CA THR A 182 -1.25 14.92 -24.49
C THR A 182 -1.99 16.22 -24.19
N GLN A 183 -1.68 17.28 -24.94
CA GLN A 183 -2.35 18.57 -24.80
C GLN A 183 -3.57 18.73 -25.75
N VAL A 184 -4.09 17.64 -26.29
CA VAL A 184 -5.26 17.60 -27.17
C VAL A 184 -6.50 18.06 -26.40
N ASN A 185 -7.28 18.96 -27.01
CA ASN A 185 -8.56 19.45 -26.49
C ASN A 185 -9.70 19.44 -27.51
N ASP A 186 -9.42 19.25 -28.81
CA ASP A 186 -10.42 19.24 -29.87
C ASP A 186 -10.38 17.95 -30.71
N LEU A 187 -11.48 17.19 -30.70
CA LEU A 187 -11.65 15.96 -31.46
C LEU A 187 -12.31 16.18 -32.85
N LYS A 188 -12.66 17.44 -33.25
CA LYS A 188 -13.28 17.73 -34.53
C LYS A 188 -12.56 17.16 -35.74
N PRO A 189 -11.21 17.13 -35.80
CA PRO A 189 -10.48 16.47 -36.89
C PRO A 189 -10.83 15.00 -37.09
N LEU A 190 -11.26 14.29 -36.05
CA LEU A 190 -11.58 12.87 -36.09
C LEU A 190 -12.98 12.57 -36.66
N ALA A 191 -13.86 13.58 -36.79
CA ALA A 191 -15.28 13.40 -37.12
C ALA A 191 -15.55 12.64 -38.40
N LYS A 192 -14.57 12.52 -39.31
CA LYS A 192 -14.68 11.78 -40.60
C LYS A 192 -14.00 10.44 -40.62
N LEU A 193 -13.35 10.04 -39.54
CA LEU A 193 -12.59 8.78 -39.44
C LEU A 193 -13.52 7.61 -39.08
N THR A 194 -14.46 7.32 -39.98
CA THR A 194 -15.54 6.33 -39.72
C THR A 194 -15.04 4.90 -39.56
N SER A 195 -13.79 4.60 -39.96
CA SER A 195 -13.14 3.29 -39.72
C SER A 195 -12.58 3.13 -38.27
N LEU A 196 -12.60 4.19 -37.46
CA LEU A 196 -12.00 4.17 -36.13
C LEU A 196 -12.79 3.21 -35.23
N ARG A 197 -12.06 2.26 -34.63
CA ARG A 197 -12.58 1.22 -33.73
C ARG A 197 -12.17 1.45 -32.26
N SER A 198 -11.00 2.00 -32.06
CA SER A 198 -10.48 2.29 -30.74
C SER A 198 -9.93 3.70 -30.66
N LEU A 199 -10.38 4.46 -29.66
CA LEU A 199 -9.86 5.78 -29.33
C LEU A 199 -9.51 5.84 -27.85
N ASN A 200 -8.28 6.25 -27.58
CA ASN A 200 -7.85 6.62 -26.23
C ASN A 200 -7.43 8.09 -26.25
N CYS A 201 -8.22 8.94 -25.58
CA CYS A 201 -7.95 10.37 -25.36
C CYS A 201 -7.90 10.70 -23.85
N SER A 202 -7.55 9.73 -23.02
CA SER A 202 -7.48 9.90 -21.57
C SER A 202 -6.35 10.83 -21.17
N TYR A 203 -6.47 11.48 -19.99
CA TYR A 203 -5.49 12.48 -19.53
C TYR A 203 -5.24 13.60 -20.55
N THR A 204 -6.31 14.08 -21.20
CA THR A 204 -6.28 15.23 -22.12
C THR A 204 -7.26 16.29 -21.65
N GLN A 205 -7.29 17.43 -22.35
CA GLN A 205 -8.22 18.53 -22.07
C GLN A 205 -9.53 18.45 -22.89
N VAL A 206 -9.88 17.23 -23.37
CA VAL A 206 -11.10 17.00 -24.15
C VAL A 206 -12.33 17.17 -23.25
N ASP A 207 -13.29 17.97 -23.69
CA ASP A 207 -14.57 18.22 -23.02
C ASP A 207 -15.78 17.88 -23.92
N ASP A 208 -15.61 17.80 -25.25
CA ASP A 208 -16.68 17.58 -26.24
C ASP A 208 -16.48 16.29 -27.04
N LEU A 209 -17.41 15.35 -26.87
CA LEU A 209 -17.47 14.09 -27.64
C LEU A 209 -18.35 14.20 -28.91
N THR A 210 -18.98 15.34 -29.21
CA THR A 210 -19.86 15.55 -30.40
C THR A 210 -19.21 15.11 -31.71
N PRO A 211 -17.90 15.31 -31.94
CA PRO A 211 -17.23 14.83 -33.15
C PRO A 211 -17.30 13.32 -33.36
N LEU A 212 -17.46 12.54 -32.28
CA LEU A 212 -17.49 11.08 -32.33
C LEU A 212 -18.86 10.52 -32.70
N ALA A 213 -19.93 11.34 -32.68
CA ALA A 213 -21.33 10.87 -32.85
C ALA A 213 -21.62 10.05 -34.12
N LYS A 214 -20.80 10.18 -35.16
CA LYS A 214 -20.94 9.44 -36.44
C LYS A 214 -19.97 8.29 -36.61
N LEU A 215 -19.10 8.04 -35.62
CA LEU A 215 -18.10 6.96 -35.70
C LEU A 215 -18.70 5.62 -35.30
N THR A 216 -19.65 5.11 -36.06
CA THR A 216 -20.43 3.91 -35.73
C THR A 216 -19.60 2.61 -35.68
N SER A 217 -18.36 2.63 -36.17
CA SER A 217 -17.41 1.52 -36.04
C SER A 217 -16.69 1.48 -34.70
N LEU A 218 -16.86 2.49 -33.85
CA LEU A 218 -16.14 2.60 -32.57
C LEU A 218 -16.59 1.50 -31.61
N GLN A 219 -15.62 0.71 -31.14
CA GLN A 219 -15.80 -0.41 -30.22
C GLN A 219 -15.27 -0.10 -28.82
N SER A 220 -14.20 0.71 -28.74
CA SER A 220 -13.59 1.06 -27.48
C SER A 220 -13.32 2.56 -27.40
N LEU A 221 -13.78 3.20 -26.33
CA LEU A 221 -13.52 4.60 -26.02
C LEU A 221 -12.98 4.70 -24.60
N TYR A 222 -11.78 5.29 -24.48
CA TYR A 222 -11.15 5.65 -23.22
C TYR A 222 -11.01 7.17 -23.18
N CYS A 223 -11.77 7.82 -22.28
CA CYS A 223 -11.75 9.27 -22.06
C CYS A 223 -11.66 9.60 -20.56
N TYR A 224 -11.01 8.73 -19.78
CA TYR A 224 -10.85 8.93 -18.36
C TYR A 224 -9.86 10.07 -18.05
N HIS A 225 -10.03 10.74 -16.92
CA HIS A 225 -9.28 11.94 -16.56
C HIS A 225 -9.35 13.04 -17.64
N THR A 226 -10.57 13.33 -18.12
CA THR A 226 -10.86 14.44 -19.04
C THR A 226 -11.98 15.32 -18.48
N GLU A 227 -12.26 16.44 -19.16
CA GLU A 227 -13.33 17.36 -18.78
C GLU A 227 -14.71 16.97 -19.36
N VAL A 228 -14.83 15.77 -19.91
CA VAL A 228 -16.09 15.28 -20.51
C VAL A 228 -17.21 15.24 -19.47
N ASN A 229 -18.36 15.81 -19.82
CA ASN A 229 -19.55 15.86 -18.97
C ASN A 229 -20.83 15.33 -19.67
N ASP A 230 -20.82 15.17 -20.99
CA ASP A 230 -21.97 14.74 -21.78
C ASP A 230 -21.66 13.50 -22.63
N LEU A 231 -22.38 12.41 -22.39
CA LEU A 231 -22.30 11.16 -23.17
C LEU A 231 -23.33 11.09 -24.32
N THR A 232 -24.19 12.11 -24.52
CA THR A 232 -25.23 12.13 -25.55
C THR A 232 -24.69 11.83 -26.96
N PRO A 233 -23.48 12.28 -27.35
CA PRO A 233 -22.90 11.95 -28.64
C PRO A 233 -22.68 10.44 -28.86
N LEU A 234 -22.58 9.64 -27.78
CA LEU A 234 -22.36 8.20 -27.88
C LEU A 234 -23.66 7.40 -28.08
N ALA A 235 -24.83 8.00 -27.91
CA ALA A 235 -26.13 7.29 -27.84
C ALA A 235 -26.46 6.39 -29.05
N ASN A 236 -25.85 6.65 -30.20
CA ASN A 236 -26.08 5.88 -31.46
C ASN A 236 -24.89 4.95 -31.80
N LEU A 237 -23.84 4.90 -30.97
CA LEU A 237 -22.67 4.05 -31.19
C LEU A 237 -22.95 2.62 -30.73
N ILE A 238 -23.94 1.95 -31.35
CA ILE A 238 -24.40 0.61 -30.96
C ILE A 238 -23.31 -0.47 -30.99
N GLY A 239 -22.22 -0.22 -31.73
CA GLY A 239 -21.05 -1.09 -31.79
C GLY A 239 -20.09 -0.97 -30.59
N LEU A 240 -20.33 -0.02 -29.69
CA LEU A 240 -19.43 0.22 -28.55
C LEU A 240 -19.50 -0.95 -27.55
N GLN A 241 -18.32 -1.50 -27.22
CA GLN A 241 -18.13 -2.65 -26.34
C GLN A 241 -17.47 -2.25 -25.03
N SER A 242 -16.60 -1.24 -25.06
CA SER A 242 -15.88 -0.76 -23.87
C SER A 242 -15.94 0.74 -23.79
N LEU A 243 -16.38 1.26 -22.66
CA LEU A 243 -16.35 2.68 -22.31
C LEU A 243 -15.66 2.88 -20.97
N ASN A 244 -14.62 3.71 -20.97
CA ASN A 244 -14.00 4.17 -19.76
C ASN A 244 -14.08 5.71 -19.70
N CYS A 245 -14.94 6.22 -18.81
CA CYS A 245 -15.11 7.63 -18.48
C CYS A 245 -14.84 7.89 -17.00
N PHE A 246 -13.93 7.11 -16.41
CA PHE A 246 -13.52 7.26 -15.02
C PHE A 246 -12.92 8.67 -14.77
N ASN A 247 -13.22 9.25 -13.61
CA ASN A 247 -12.76 10.59 -13.23
C ASN A 247 -13.03 11.65 -14.32
N THR A 248 -14.31 11.80 -14.64
CA THR A 248 -14.83 12.82 -15.54
C THR A 248 -16.01 13.55 -14.87
N GLN A 249 -16.56 14.59 -15.53
CA GLN A 249 -17.70 15.34 -15.03
C GLN A 249 -19.06 14.74 -15.45
N VAL A 250 -19.07 13.48 -15.92
CA VAL A 250 -20.31 12.79 -16.32
C VAL A 250 -21.24 12.63 -15.14
N ASN A 251 -22.51 12.99 -15.32
CA ASN A 251 -23.54 12.94 -14.29
C ASN A 251 -24.70 12.01 -14.60
N GLU A 252 -24.86 11.54 -15.85
CA GLU A 252 -25.93 10.63 -16.23
C GLU A 252 -25.50 9.58 -17.29
N LEU A 253 -26.12 8.40 -17.20
CA LEU A 253 -25.89 7.26 -18.12
C LEU A 253 -27.01 7.08 -19.15
N THR A 254 -28.03 7.94 -19.16
CA THR A 254 -29.20 7.84 -20.08
C THR A 254 -28.79 7.64 -21.53
N PRO A 255 -27.75 8.29 -22.05
CA PRO A 255 -27.31 8.08 -23.45
C PRO A 255 -26.88 6.66 -23.75
N LEU A 256 -26.42 5.90 -22.75
CA LEU A 256 -25.93 4.53 -22.94
C LEU A 256 -27.04 3.46 -23.00
N ALA A 257 -28.27 3.81 -22.64
CA ALA A 257 -29.38 2.85 -22.45
C ALA A 257 -29.68 1.94 -23.66
N LYS A 258 -29.22 2.31 -24.87
CA LYS A 258 -29.41 1.55 -26.12
C LYS A 258 -28.17 0.76 -26.56
N LEU A 259 -27.04 0.91 -25.87
CA LEU A 259 -25.77 0.29 -26.23
C LEU A 259 -25.70 -1.17 -25.77
N THR A 260 -26.56 -2.02 -26.28
CA THR A 260 -26.72 -3.44 -25.87
C THR A 260 -25.49 -4.31 -26.07
N ASN A 261 -24.52 -3.87 -26.91
CA ASN A 261 -23.24 -4.56 -27.12
C ASN A 261 -22.15 -4.16 -26.10
N LEU A 262 -22.46 -3.26 -25.16
CA LEU A 262 -21.50 -2.82 -24.15
C LEU A 262 -21.16 -3.98 -23.21
N LEU A 263 -19.88 -4.30 -23.12
CA LEU A 263 -19.32 -5.40 -22.31
C LEU A 263 -18.69 -4.86 -21.02
N SER A 264 -18.05 -3.68 -21.10
CA SER A 264 -17.33 -3.08 -19.99
C SER A 264 -17.65 -1.60 -19.86
N LEU A 265 -18.03 -1.19 -18.66
CA LEU A 265 -18.27 0.21 -18.29
C LEU A 265 -17.47 0.59 -17.04
N TYR A 266 -16.57 1.55 -17.18
CA TYR A 266 -15.82 2.17 -16.10
C TYR A 266 -16.25 3.63 -15.99
N CYS A 267 -17.05 3.94 -14.97
CA CYS A 267 -17.64 5.27 -14.73
C CYS A 267 -17.44 5.73 -13.28
N GLY A 268 -16.40 5.22 -12.64
CA GLY A 268 -16.06 5.62 -11.28
C GLY A 268 -15.55 7.06 -11.20
N ASP A 269 -15.51 7.61 -9.99
CA ASP A 269 -15.11 8.99 -9.69
C ASP A 269 -15.81 10.02 -10.60
N THR A 270 -17.13 9.82 -10.81
CA THR A 270 -18.00 10.71 -11.58
C THR A 270 -19.19 11.18 -10.73
N LEU A 271 -20.01 12.08 -11.29
CA LEU A 271 -21.19 12.61 -10.60
C LEU A 271 -22.44 11.70 -10.74
N ILE A 272 -22.27 10.49 -11.23
CA ILE A 272 -23.36 9.52 -11.46
C ILE A 272 -23.99 9.10 -10.13
N ASN A 273 -25.33 9.07 -10.10
CA ASN A 273 -26.11 8.63 -8.95
C ASN A 273 -27.16 7.55 -9.30
N ASP A 274 -27.42 7.30 -10.59
CA ASP A 274 -28.44 6.36 -11.07
C ASP A 274 -27.88 5.38 -12.13
N LEU A 275 -28.07 4.08 -11.88
CA LEU A 275 -27.71 3.01 -12.80
C LEU A 275 -28.92 2.50 -13.61
N ALA A 276 -30.12 3.10 -13.49
CA ALA A 276 -31.32 2.65 -14.20
C ALA A 276 -31.15 2.52 -15.73
N PRO A 277 -30.36 3.38 -16.40
CA PRO A 277 -30.08 3.23 -17.83
C PRO A 277 -29.41 1.91 -18.22
N LEU A 278 -28.68 1.28 -17.29
CA LEU A 278 -27.96 0.02 -17.54
C LEU A 278 -28.85 -1.22 -17.49
N ALA A 279 -30.09 -1.12 -16.97
CA ALA A 279 -30.94 -2.27 -16.67
C ALA A 279 -31.25 -3.19 -17.86
N LYS A 280 -31.05 -2.71 -19.10
CA LYS A 280 -31.27 -3.48 -20.34
C LYS A 280 -29.98 -3.97 -21.00
N LEU A 281 -28.83 -3.61 -20.47
CA LEU A 281 -27.52 -3.93 -21.07
C LEU A 281 -27.05 -5.31 -20.60
N THR A 282 -27.78 -6.36 -20.94
CA THR A 282 -27.57 -7.73 -20.45
C THR A 282 -26.24 -8.35 -20.89
N SER A 283 -25.55 -7.75 -21.86
CA SER A 283 -24.21 -8.17 -22.32
C SER A 283 -23.08 -7.68 -21.39
N LEU A 284 -23.36 -6.76 -20.44
CA LEU A 284 -22.33 -6.24 -19.53
C LEU A 284 -21.67 -7.36 -18.71
N LEU A 285 -20.36 -7.42 -18.80
CA LEU A 285 -19.49 -8.33 -18.05
C LEU A 285 -18.85 -7.62 -16.85
N SER A 286 -18.54 -6.33 -17.00
CA SER A 286 -17.82 -5.55 -15.98
C SER A 286 -18.44 -4.16 -15.80
N VAL A 287 -18.71 -3.80 -14.56
CA VAL A 287 -19.15 -2.45 -14.16
C VAL A 287 -18.26 -1.96 -13.01
N ASN A 288 -17.64 -0.80 -13.20
CA ASN A 288 -16.97 -0.04 -12.13
C ASN A 288 -17.65 1.31 -11.97
N CYS A 289 -18.32 1.50 -10.84
CA CYS A 289 -18.97 2.76 -10.44
C CYS A 289 -18.43 3.28 -9.10
N SER A 290 -17.16 2.97 -8.78
CA SER A 290 -16.53 3.41 -7.53
C SER A 290 -16.45 4.94 -7.44
N GLY A 291 -16.47 5.48 -6.20
CA GLY A 291 -16.36 6.93 -5.99
C GLY A 291 -17.53 7.74 -6.53
N THR A 292 -18.70 7.11 -6.76
CA THR A 292 -19.91 7.76 -7.27
C THR A 292 -20.97 7.93 -6.18
N GLN A 293 -22.05 8.63 -6.49
CA GLN A 293 -23.20 8.81 -5.58
C GLN A 293 -24.24 7.70 -5.71
N VAL A 294 -23.90 6.59 -6.35
CA VAL A 294 -24.79 5.42 -6.52
C VAL A 294 -25.15 4.85 -5.15
N ASN A 295 -26.46 4.63 -4.92
CA ASN A 295 -26.99 4.07 -3.69
C ASN A 295 -27.81 2.80 -3.89
N CYS A 296 -28.16 2.45 -5.14
CA CYS A 296 -29.05 1.33 -5.45
C CYS A 296 -28.50 0.47 -6.60
N LEU A 297 -28.39 -0.85 -6.36
CA LEU A 297 -27.95 -1.82 -7.35
C LEU A 297 -29.12 -2.57 -8.05
N THR A 298 -30.37 -2.25 -7.75
CA THR A 298 -31.56 -2.89 -8.36
C THR A 298 -31.54 -2.89 -9.89
N PRO A 299 -31.06 -1.83 -10.58
CA PRO A 299 -30.93 -1.86 -12.03
C PRO A 299 -30.03 -2.98 -12.59
N LEU A 300 -29.07 -3.45 -11.81
CA LEU A 300 -28.12 -4.49 -12.21
C LEU A 300 -28.68 -5.90 -12.02
N ALA A 301 -29.80 -6.08 -11.33
CA ALA A 301 -30.39 -7.39 -10.98
C ALA A 301 -30.68 -8.32 -12.15
N LYS A 302 -30.83 -7.78 -13.36
CA LYS A 302 -31.12 -8.55 -14.60
C LYS A 302 -29.89 -8.75 -15.51
N LEU A 303 -28.72 -8.26 -15.09
CA LEU A 303 -27.49 -8.39 -15.87
C LEU A 303 -26.85 -9.75 -15.65
N THR A 304 -27.46 -10.80 -16.20
CA THR A 304 -27.07 -12.19 -15.98
C THR A 304 -25.66 -12.54 -16.44
N SER A 305 -25.05 -11.75 -17.32
CA SER A 305 -23.68 -11.92 -17.79
C SER A 305 -22.64 -11.25 -16.91
N LEU A 306 -23.05 -10.43 -15.92
CA LEU A 306 -22.15 -9.63 -15.11
C LEU A 306 -21.20 -10.53 -14.29
N GLN A 307 -19.91 -10.35 -14.48
CA GLN A 307 -18.84 -11.11 -13.84
C GLN A 307 -18.11 -10.28 -12.77
N PHE A 308 -17.93 -8.98 -13.03
CA PHE A 308 -17.18 -8.08 -12.18
C PHE A 308 -18.01 -6.84 -11.82
N LEU A 309 -18.14 -6.57 -10.52
CA LEU A 309 -18.73 -5.33 -10.00
C LEU A 309 -17.81 -4.67 -9.00
N LYS A 310 -17.45 -3.41 -9.26
CA LYS A 310 -16.75 -2.55 -8.32
C LYS A 310 -17.63 -1.33 -8.00
N CYS A 311 -18.03 -1.20 -6.73
CA CYS A 311 -18.83 -0.08 -6.23
C CYS A 311 -18.24 0.51 -4.92
N THR A 312 -16.92 0.47 -4.82
CA THR A 312 -16.16 1.01 -3.68
C THR A 312 -16.43 2.51 -3.52
N ASP A 313 -16.42 3.03 -2.28
CA ASP A 313 -16.66 4.47 -2.01
C ASP A 313 -18.00 4.99 -2.55
N THR A 314 -19.07 4.20 -2.42
CA THR A 314 -20.42 4.59 -2.85
C THR A 314 -21.40 4.65 -1.68
N GLN A 315 -22.63 5.09 -1.95
CA GLN A 315 -23.71 5.08 -0.98
C GLN A 315 -24.52 3.76 -0.99
N VAL A 316 -24.00 2.71 -1.64
CA VAL A 316 -24.66 1.40 -1.71
C VAL A 316 -24.82 0.83 -0.30
N ASN A 317 -26.05 0.42 0.03
CA ASN A 317 -26.39 -0.11 1.34
C ASN A 317 -26.97 -1.54 1.30
N ASP A 318 -27.23 -2.09 0.11
CA ASP A 318 -27.81 -3.42 -0.08
C ASP A 318 -27.25 -4.12 -1.32
N LEU A 319 -26.70 -5.32 -1.14
CA LEU A 319 -26.21 -6.19 -2.22
C LEU A 319 -27.25 -7.26 -2.63
N THR A 320 -28.42 -7.29 -2.02
CA THR A 320 -29.48 -8.28 -2.31
C THR A 320 -29.88 -8.30 -3.81
N PRO A 321 -29.98 -7.17 -4.53
CA PRO A 321 -30.34 -7.17 -5.93
C PRO A 321 -29.41 -7.99 -6.85
N ILE A 322 -28.14 -8.11 -6.49
CA ILE A 322 -27.15 -8.83 -7.30
C ILE A 322 -26.84 -10.24 -6.78
N ALA A 323 -27.43 -10.64 -5.65
CA ALA A 323 -27.15 -11.93 -5.00
C ALA A 323 -27.57 -13.14 -5.86
N GLY A 324 -28.48 -12.96 -6.83
CA GLY A 324 -28.95 -14.00 -7.74
C GLY A 324 -28.14 -14.12 -9.05
N LEU A 325 -27.13 -13.28 -9.28
CA LEU A 325 -26.36 -13.27 -10.53
C LEU A 325 -25.30 -14.38 -10.51
N LYS A 326 -25.57 -15.49 -11.21
CA LYS A 326 -24.71 -16.69 -11.22
C LYS A 326 -23.36 -16.50 -11.91
N SER A 327 -23.23 -15.50 -12.77
CA SER A 327 -21.98 -15.23 -13.50
C SER A 327 -20.99 -14.36 -12.71
N LEU A 328 -21.39 -13.78 -11.57
CA LEU A 328 -20.52 -12.97 -10.75
C LEU A 328 -19.33 -13.79 -10.22
N THR A 329 -18.15 -13.29 -10.45
CA THR A 329 -16.88 -13.87 -9.97
C THR A 329 -16.18 -12.95 -8.99
N LYS A 330 -16.44 -11.62 -9.06
CA LYS A 330 -15.80 -10.66 -8.17
C LYS A 330 -16.72 -9.48 -7.85
N ILE A 331 -16.82 -9.16 -6.56
CA ILE A 331 -17.52 -8.00 -6.04
C ILE A 331 -16.54 -7.23 -5.12
N SER A 332 -16.38 -5.94 -5.38
CA SER A 332 -15.68 -5.02 -4.48
C SER A 332 -16.65 -3.93 -4.03
N ALA A 333 -16.97 -3.93 -2.74
CA ALA A 333 -17.91 -3.01 -2.10
C ALA A 333 -17.30 -2.41 -0.81
N SER A 334 -16.03 -2.02 -0.91
CA SER A 334 -15.29 -1.39 0.19
C SER A 334 -15.81 0.03 0.46
N ARG A 335 -15.74 0.49 1.70
CA ARG A 335 -16.18 1.83 2.14
C ARG A 335 -17.61 2.20 1.72
N CYS A 336 -18.47 1.18 1.56
CA CYS A 336 -19.90 1.35 1.34
C CYS A 336 -20.69 1.43 2.65
N ARG A 337 -21.97 1.77 2.58
CA ARG A 337 -22.88 1.87 3.75
C ARG A 337 -23.73 0.61 3.93
N LEU A 338 -23.15 -0.57 3.75
CA LEU A 338 -23.88 -1.83 3.79
C LEU A 338 -24.56 -2.03 5.15
N MET A 339 -25.88 -2.25 5.14
CA MET A 339 -26.65 -2.55 6.35
C MET A 339 -26.59 -4.03 6.70
N SER A 340 -26.52 -4.90 5.70
CA SER A 340 -26.48 -6.36 5.83
C SER A 340 -25.84 -7.00 4.60
N LEU A 341 -25.48 -8.27 4.73
CA LEU A 341 -25.00 -9.07 3.62
C LEU A 341 -26.00 -10.16 3.29
N PRO A 342 -26.37 -10.32 2.02
CA PRO A 342 -27.25 -11.42 1.62
C PRO A 342 -26.50 -12.75 1.69
N VAL A 343 -26.97 -13.66 2.52
CA VAL A 343 -26.37 -15.00 2.71
C VAL A 343 -26.27 -15.78 1.39
N ALA A 344 -27.15 -15.49 0.44
CA ALA A 344 -27.13 -16.10 -0.90
C ALA A 344 -25.82 -15.82 -1.66
N LEU A 345 -25.18 -14.65 -1.48
CA LEU A 345 -23.85 -14.38 -2.05
C LEU A 345 -22.77 -15.28 -1.46
N LEU A 346 -22.85 -15.51 -0.15
CA LEU A 346 -21.87 -16.32 0.56
C LEU A 346 -21.99 -17.82 0.22
N ARG A 347 -23.23 -18.28 -0.04
CA ARG A 347 -23.55 -19.68 -0.37
C ARG A 347 -23.68 -19.94 -1.89
N SER A 348 -23.21 -19.00 -2.72
CA SER A 348 -23.22 -19.18 -4.17
C SER A 348 -22.40 -20.42 -4.56
N GLU A 349 -22.92 -21.21 -5.52
CA GLU A 349 -22.24 -22.39 -6.09
C GLU A 349 -20.96 -22.00 -6.83
N SER A 350 -20.93 -20.79 -7.44
CA SER A 350 -19.72 -20.24 -8.06
C SER A 350 -18.89 -19.50 -7.01
N PRO A 351 -17.56 -19.71 -6.96
CA PRO A 351 -16.69 -18.96 -6.06
C PRO A 351 -16.67 -17.48 -6.45
N ILE A 352 -17.28 -16.63 -5.63
CA ILE A 352 -17.28 -15.17 -5.78
C ILE A 352 -16.17 -14.61 -4.89
N GLU A 353 -15.20 -13.92 -5.45
CA GLU A 353 -14.25 -13.11 -4.67
C GLU A 353 -15.01 -11.89 -4.12
N LEU A 354 -15.08 -11.76 -2.80
CA LEU A 354 -15.80 -10.69 -2.12
C LEU A 354 -14.83 -9.82 -1.33
N ILE A 355 -14.69 -8.57 -1.75
CA ILE A 355 -13.82 -7.58 -1.10
C ILE A 355 -14.71 -6.53 -0.44
N ILE A 356 -14.69 -6.48 0.88
CA ILE A 356 -15.43 -5.53 1.72
C ILE A 356 -14.46 -4.99 2.78
N PHE A 357 -13.71 -3.96 2.40
CA PHE A 357 -12.71 -3.32 3.24
C PHE A 357 -13.26 -2.01 3.81
N GLU A 358 -12.90 -1.66 5.04
CA GLU A 358 -13.35 -0.44 5.73
C GLU A 358 -14.87 -0.19 5.66
N THR A 359 -15.64 -1.26 5.68
CA THR A 359 -17.11 -1.22 5.64
C THR A 359 -17.66 -1.71 6.99
N LYS A 360 -18.62 -0.97 7.52
CA LYS A 360 -19.29 -1.32 8.81
C LYS A 360 -20.59 -2.01 8.53
N ILE A 361 -20.71 -3.26 9.01
CA ILE A 361 -21.95 -4.05 8.88
C ILE A 361 -22.39 -4.45 10.27
N SER A 362 -23.63 -4.09 10.65
CA SER A 362 -24.14 -4.37 11.99
C SER A 362 -24.09 -5.85 12.32
N GLY A 363 -23.49 -6.18 13.47
CA GLY A 363 -23.37 -7.56 13.96
C GLY A 363 -22.25 -8.40 13.33
N ILE A 364 -21.50 -7.86 12.36
CA ILE A 364 -20.34 -8.54 11.77
C ILE A 364 -19.05 -7.90 12.29
N PRO A 365 -18.17 -8.67 12.97
CA PRO A 365 -16.87 -8.18 13.38
C PRO A 365 -16.01 -7.76 12.18
N THR A 366 -15.27 -6.66 12.30
CA THR A 366 -14.43 -6.14 11.21
C THR A 366 -13.33 -7.10 10.77
N GLU A 367 -12.86 -7.95 11.67
CA GLU A 367 -11.86 -8.99 11.41
C GLU A 367 -12.32 -10.06 10.43
N VAL A 368 -13.64 -10.23 10.28
CA VAL A 368 -14.24 -11.17 9.33
C VAL A 368 -14.29 -10.58 7.92
N LEU A 369 -14.25 -9.26 7.82
CA LEU A 369 -14.24 -8.52 6.56
C LEU A 369 -12.84 -8.49 5.95
N SER A 370 -12.71 -7.92 4.75
CA SER A 370 -11.41 -7.74 4.11
C SER A 370 -10.52 -6.80 4.92
N GLN A 371 -9.26 -7.16 5.10
CA GLN A 371 -8.25 -6.37 5.79
C GLN A 371 -7.42 -5.51 4.83
N SER A 372 -7.67 -5.67 3.53
CA SER A 372 -7.05 -4.91 2.44
C SER A 372 -8.07 -4.70 1.32
N GLU A 373 -7.98 -3.57 0.63
CA GLU A 373 -8.79 -3.30 -0.58
C GLU A 373 -8.38 -4.18 -1.76
N PHE A 374 -7.16 -4.72 -1.75
CA PHE A 374 -6.61 -5.50 -2.86
C PHE A 374 -6.32 -6.94 -2.44
N GLY A 375 -6.99 -7.87 -3.11
CA GLY A 375 -6.66 -9.30 -3.05
C GLY A 375 -7.02 -10.04 -1.75
N ASP A 376 -7.76 -9.42 -0.83
CA ASP A 376 -8.21 -10.07 0.40
C ASP A 376 -9.70 -10.43 0.33
N ASP A 377 -9.98 -11.62 -0.19
CA ASP A 377 -11.32 -12.21 -0.22
C ASP A 377 -11.80 -12.57 1.17
N CYS A 378 -12.89 -11.94 1.62
CA CYS A 378 -13.49 -12.21 2.92
C CYS A 378 -14.66 -13.21 2.90
N ARG A 379 -15.02 -13.77 1.74
CA ARG A 379 -16.22 -14.61 1.59
C ARG A 379 -16.21 -15.83 2.52
N GLU A 380 -15.10 -16.57 2.56
CA GLU A 380 -15.01 -17.77 3.41
C GLU A 380 -15.09 -17.43 4.90
N ARG A 381 -14.44 -16.34 5.33
CA ARG A 381 -14.50 -15.85 6.71
C ARG A 381 -15.92 -15.46 7.10
N LEU A 382 -16.62 -14.75 6.20
CA LEU A 382 -18.02 -14.35 6.38
C LEU A 382 -18.94 -15.57 6.44
N LEU A 383 -18.78 -16.53 5.53
CA LEU A 383 -19.59 -17.76 5.52
C LEU A 383 -19.39 -18.56 6.81
N ALA A 384 -18.16 -18.70 7.27
CA ALA A 384 -17.85 -19.36 8.55
C ALA A 384 -18.49 -18.60 9.72
N HIS A 385 -18.45 -17.29 9.74
CA HIS A 385 -19.10 -16.47 10.76
C HIS A 385 -20.62 -16.69 10.75
N VAL A 386 -21.26 -16.64 9.59
CA VAL A 386 -22.72 -16.87 9.47
C VAL A 386 -23.09 -18.27 9.94
N ASN A 387 -22.37 -19.31 9.55
CA ASN A 387 -22.62 -20.68 9.98
C ASN A 387 -22.48 -20.83 11.51
N ASP A 388 -21.45 -20.21 12.10
CA ASP A 388 -21.24 -20.23 13.55
C ASP A 388 -22.37 -19.50 14.29
N MET A 389 -22.90 -18.41 13.70
CA MET A 389 -24.03 -17.65 14.25
C MET A 389 -25.36 -18.41 14.18
N GLU A 390 -25.61 -19.13 13.07
CA GLU A 390 -26.80 -19.99 12.93
C GLU A 390 -26.79 -21.16 13.91
N ALA A 391 -25.60 -21.66 14.28
CA ALA A 391 -25.44 -22.72 15.26
C ALA A 391 -25.66 -22.27 16.72
N GLY A 392 -25.77 -20.94 16.93
CA GLY A 392 -25.99 -20.28 18.21
C GLY A 392 -25.12 -19.07 18.38
N GLN A 393 -25.64 -18.01 18.97
CA GLN A 393 -24.95 -16.74 19.08
C GLN A 393 -24.87 -16.25 20.53
N GLU A 394 -23.83 -15.51 20.82
CA GLU A 394 -23.58 -14.89 22.12
C GLU A 394 -22.96 -13.49 21.97
N GLN A 395 -23.35 -12.55 22.82
CA GLN A 395 -22.83 -11.19 22.79
C GLN A 395 -21.45 -11.08 23.44
N VAL A 396 -20.55 -10.35 22.81
CA VAL A 396 -19.22 -10.03 23.32
C VAL A 396 -19.32 -8.78 24.19
N LYS A 397 -19.25 -8.95 25.51
CA LYS A 397 -19.42 -7.84 26.46
C LYS A 397 -18.13 -7.10 26.80
N ASP A 398 -16.99 -7.60 26.40
CA ASP A 398 -15.69 -6.96 26.70
C ASP A 398 -15.33 -5.87 25.68
N VAL A 399 -14.49 -4.97 26.14
CA VAL A 399 -13.96 -3.83 25.36
C VAL A 399 -12.46 -3.69 25.64
N LYS A 400 -11.69 -3.53 24.57
CA LYS A 400 -10.27 -3.20 24.66
C LYS A 400 -10.12 -1.72 24.99
N VAL A 401 -9.33 -1.40 26.01
CA VAL A 401 -8.99 -0.03 26.41
C VAL A 401 -7.47 0.10 26.37
N ILE A 402 -6.98 0.98 25.51
CA ILE A 402 -5.54 1.20 25.29
C ILE A 402 -5.13 2.49 25.95
N VAL A 403 -4.16 2.41 26.87
CA VAL A 403 -3.65 3.55 27.64
C VAL A 403 -2.28 3.95 27.13
N VAL A 404 -2.16 5.14 26.54
CA VAL A 404 -0.94 5.67 25.94
C VAL A 404 -0.55 7.02 26.53
N GLY A 405 0.69 7.47 26.32
CA GLY A 405 1.25 8.72 26.86
C GLY A 405 2.68 8.55 27.36
N ASN A 406 3.32 9.61 27.75
CA ASN A 406 4.72 9.65 28.20
C ASN A 406 5.04 8.68 29.36
N GLY A 407 6.31 8.37 29.57
CA GLY A 407 6.77 7.62 30.73
C GLY A 407 6.49 8.36 32.04
N ARG A 408 6.20 7.63 33.15
CA ARG A 408 6.06 8.17 34.52
C ARG A 408 4.95 9.21 34.73
N ILE A 409 3.99 9.33 33.85
CA ILE A 409 2.82 10.22 34.02
C ILE A 409 1.66 9.55 34.76
N GLY A 410 1.81 8.27 35.15
CA GLY A 410 0.87 7.53 35.99
C GLY A 410 -0.15 6.70 35.22
N LYS A 411 0.14 6.24 34.00
CA LYS A 411 -0.73 5.34 33.20
C LYS A 411 -1.07 4.05 33.97
N THR A 412 -0.05 3.36 34.44
CA THR A 412 -0.19 2.13 35.25
C THR A 412 -1.02 2.38 36.51
N GLN A 413 -0.83 3.52 37.16
CA GLN A 413 -1.60 3.88 38.37
C GLN A 413 -3.08 4.12 38.04
N ILE A 414 -3.39 4.65 36.85
CA ILE A 414 -4.79 4.77 36.36
C ILE A 414 -5.38 3.37 36.19
N CYS A 415 -4.64 2.46 35.54
CA CYS A 415 -5.08 1.06 35.37
C CYS A 415 -5.31 0.36 36.72
N ASN A 416 -4.37 0.53 37.69
CA ASN A 416 -4.50 -0.02 39.05
C ASN A 416 -5.75 0.54 39.76
N ARG A 417 -5.96 1.85 39.69
CA ARG A 417 -7.16 2.49 40.25
C ARG A 417 -8.45 1.98 39.61
N LEU A 418 -8.49 1.80 38.27
CA LEU A 418 -9.65 1.22 37.61
C LEU A 418 -9.95 -0.20 38.13
N ARG A 419 -8.95 -0.98 38.49
CA ARG A 419 -9.08 -2.30 39.11
C ARG A 419 -9.43 -2.27 40.62
N GLY A 420 -9.46 -1.08 41.21
CA GLY A 420 -9.72 -0.90 42.63
C GLY A 420 -8.49 -1.07 43.51
N GLU A 421 -7.31 -1.14 42.96
CA GLU A 421 -6.03 -1.27 43.67
C GLU A 421 -5.57 0.07 44.26
N PRO A 422 -4.81 0.05 45.35
CA PRO A 422 -4.27 1.29 45.97
C PRO A 422 -3.20 1.93 45.09
N PHE A 423 -2.94 3.23 45.30
CA PHE A 423 -1.82 3.93 44.67
C PHE A 423 -0.49 3.43 45.24
N GLU A 424 0.46 3.20 44.38
CA GLU A 424 1.77 2.69 44.72
C GLU A 424 2.83 3.79 44.47
N GLU A 425 3.40 4.37 45.55
CA GLU A 425 4.32 5.51 45.42
C GLU A 425 5.64 5.17 44.74
N GLN A 426 6.09 3.93 44.87
CA GLN A 426 7.37 3.45 44.33
C GLN A 426 7.21 2.44 43.20
N ALA A 427 6.08 2.50 42.50
CA ALA A 427 5.88 1.62 41.32
C ALA A 427 6.96 1.84 40.27
N ASP A 428 7.56 0.76 39.82
CA ASP A 428 8.48 0.76 38.69
C ASP A 428 7.79 1.22 37.40
N SER A 429 8.58 1.74 36.47
CA SER A 429 8.08 2.10 35.16
C SER A 429 7.68 0.85 34.38
N THR A 430 6.49 0.83 33.78
CA THR A 430 6.05 -0.29 32.92
C THR A 430 7.02 -0.48 31.75
N HIS A 431 7.60 -1.66 31.67
CA HIS A 431 8.45 -2.07 30.58
C HIS A 431 7.59 -2.87 29.58
N GLY A 432 7.41 -2.31 28.36
CA GLY A 432 6.63 -2.96 27.34
C GLY A 432 5.12 -2.73 27.43
N ILE A 433 4.34 -3.79 27.41
CA ILE A 433 2.88 -3.78 27.41
C ILE A 433 2.39 -4.69 28.54
N THR A 434 1.49 -4.18 29.39
CA THR A 434 0.82 -4.99 30.41
C THR A 434 -0.67 -5.05 30.10
N VAL A 435 -1.22 -6.26 30.05
CA VAL A 435 -2.66 -6.49 29.81
C VAL A 435 -3.31 -6.96 31.10
N THR A 436 -4.35 -6.25 31.53
CA THR A 436 -5.11 -6.58 32.74
C THR A 436 -6.61 -6.43 32.46
N GLN A 437 -7.45 -6.99 33.32
CA GLN A 437 -8.90 -6.93 33.19
C GLN A 437 -9.56 -6.29 34.40
N THR A 438 -10.68 -5.63 34.17
CA THR A 438 -11.53 -5.10 35.24
C THR A 438 -12.97 -4.95 34.74
N ASP A 439 -13.92 -4.93 35.63
CA ASP A 439 -15.33 -4.74 35.33
C ASP A 439 -15.73 -3.26 35.43
N LEU A 440 -16.45 -2.76 34.44
CA LEU A 440 -17.09 -1.45 34.46
C LEU A 440 -18.62 -1.59 34.40
N PRO A 441 -19.34 -1.19 35.47
CA PRO A 441 -20.81 -1.15 35.43
C PRO A 441 -21.31 -0.07 34.45
N MET A 442 -22.10 -0.46 33.45
CA MET A 442 -22.65 0.45 32.43
C MET A 442 -23.88 1.21 32.90
N LYS A 443 -24.66 0.63 33.83
CA LYS A 443 -25.79 1.25 34.54
C LYS A 443 -25.83 0.78 35.97
N ALA A 444 -26.45 1.56 36.85
CA ALA A 444 -26.67 1.12 38.22
C ALA A 444 -27.53 -0.18 38.21
N GLY A 445 -26.90 -1.30 38.46
CA GLY A 445 -27.53 -2.52 38.89
C GLY A 445 -27.48 -3.78 38.02
N ALA A 446 -27.03 -3.80 36.75
CA ALA A 446 -27.13 -5.07 36.00
C ALA A 446 -26.22 -5.34 34.79
N ASP A 447 -25.67 -4.36 34.10
CA ASP A 447 -24.91 -4.62 32.84
C ASP A 447 -23.43 -4.30 33.06
N LEU A 448 -22.62 -5.37 33.27
CA LEU A 448 -21.19 -5.29 33.43
C LEU A 448 -20.51 -5.41 32.06
N THR A 449 -19.58 -4.49 31.76
CA THR A 449 -18.66 -4.59 30.64
C THR A 449 -17.28 -4.89 31.17
N VAL A 450 -16.64 -5.94 30.65
CA VAL A 450 -15.27 -6.28 30.96
C VAL A 450 -14.35 -5.36 30.16
N LEU A 451 -13.47 -4.62 30.83
CA LEU A 451 -12.42 -3.81 30.22
C LEU A 451 -11.14 -4.61 30.16
N ASN A 452 -10.63 -4.85 28.96
CA ASN A 452 -9.28 -5.34 28.75
C ASN A 452 -8.36 -4.10 28.70
N LEU A 453 -7.68 -3.80 29.81
CA LEU A 453 -6.79 -2.66 29.95
C LEU A 453 -5.40 -2.99 29.40
N TRP A 454 -4.97 -2.27 28.39
CA TRP A 454 -3.66 -2.38 27.78
C TRP A 454 -2.83 -1.17 28.20
N ASP A 455 -1.96 -1.34 29.17
CA ASP A 455 -1.04 -0.30 29.65
C ASP A 455 0.27 -0.36 28.85
N PHE A 456 0.50 0.66 28.04
CA PHE A 456 1.68 0.76 27.19
C PHE A 456 2.80 1.53 27.85
N GLY A 457 4.02 0.98 27.86
CA GLY A 457 5.21 1.69 28.29
C GLY A 457 5.41 2.98 27.46
N GLY A 458 5.59 4.11 28.17
CA GLY A 458 5.64 5.42 27.51
C GLY A 458 7.03 5.85 27.02
N GLN A 459 7.97 4.92 26.85
CA GLN A 459 9.33 5.21 26.40
C GLN A 459 9.43 4.96 24.90
N ASP A 460 10.19 5.79 24.16
CA ASP A 460 10.37 5.73 22.71
C ASP A 460 10.82 4.34 22.20
N LEU A 461 11.55 3.62 23.04
CA LEU A 461 12.06 2.28 22.77
C LEU A 461 10.95 1.27 22.43
N TYR A 462 9.74 1.46 22.96
CA TYR A 462 8.64 0.50 22.82
C TYR A 462 7.66 0.83 21.68
N HIS A 463 7.79 1.99 21.04
CA HIS A 463 6.83 2.44 20.02
C HIS A 463 6.78 1.52 18.79
N GLY A 464 7.87 0.83 18.46
CA GLY A 464 7.89 -0.15 17.36
C GLY A 464 6.97 -1.35 17.57
N THR A 465 6.90 -1.85 18.82
CA THR A 465 6.06 -2.99 19.19
C THR A 465 4.59 -2.62 19.32
N HIS A 466 4.32 -1.37 19.70
CA HIS A 466 2.96 -0.89 19.92
C HIS A 466 2.11 -0.99 18.64
N SER A 467 2.68 -0.72 17.47
CA SER A 467 1.97 -0.69 16.20
C SER A 467 1.26 -2.00 15.84
N LEU A 468 1.72 -3.14 16.39
CA LEU A 468 1.09 -4.45 16.17
C LEU A 468 -0.26 -4.59 16.89
N PHE A 469 -0.45 -3.86 17.98
CA PHE A 469 -1.59 -4.00 18.87
C PHE A 469 -2.58 -2.85 18.77
N LEU A 470 -2.17 -1.73 18.16
CA LEU A 470 -2.98 -0.52 18.05
C LEU A 470 -4.02 -0.59 16.93
N LYS A 471 -3.78 -1.38 15.88
CA LYS A 471 -4.71 -1.60 14.77
C LYS A 471 -5.90 -2.47 15.20
N SER A 472 -6.63 -2.05 16.22
CA SER A 472 -7.79 -2.80 16.73
C SER A 472 -8.86 -1.84 17.24
N ARG A 473 -10.10 -2.29 17.18
CA ARG A 473 -11.23 -1.59 17.75
C ARG A 473 -11.06 -1.44 19.26
N ALA A 474 -10.81 -0.23 19.74
CA ALA A 474 -10.53 0.05 21.14
C ALA A 474 -11.01 1.43 21.56
N VAL A 475 -11.16 1.64 22.85
CA VAL A 475 -11.22 2.97 23.46
C VAL A 475 -9.79 3.37 23.78
N PHE A 476 -9.35 4.55 23.34
CA PHE A 476 -8.03 5.07 23.65
C PHE A 476 -8.09 6.03 24.84
N VAL A 477 -7.24 5.81 25.82
CA VAL A 477 -7.01 6.70 26.95
C VAL A 477 -5.65 7.36 26.75
N VAL A 478 -5.66 8.61 26.28
CA VAL A 478 -4.44 9.40 26.09
C VAL A 478 -4.15 10.17 27.37
N VAL A 479 -3.09 9.80 28.07
CA VAL A 479 -2.71 10.42 29.35
C VAL A 479 -1.63 11.46 29.14
N TRP A 480 -1.79 12.61 29.75
CA TRP A 480 -0.83 13.70 29.71
C TRP A 480 -0.73 14.45 31.05
N THR A 481 0.32 15.24 31.25
CA THR A 481 0.49 16.13 32.40
C THR A 481 1.19 17.40 31.97
N PRO A 482 0.87 18.57 32.55
CA PRO A 482 1.56 19.83 32.24
C PRO A 482 3.08 19.77 32.47
N LYS A 483 3.53 18.97 33.43
CA LYS A 483 4.96 18.77 33.72
C LYS A 483 5.69 18.05 32.56
N ALA A 484 5.03 17.08 31.90
CA ALA A 484 5.62 16.37 30.77
C ALA A 484 5.71 17.27 29.55
N GLU A 485 4.75 18.19 29.35
CA GLU A 485 4.76 19.16 28.25
C GLU A 485 5.90 20.18 28.36
N THR A 486 6.24 20.59 29.59
CA THR A 486 7.29 21.59 29.81
C THR A 486 8.68 20.99 29.93
N LYS A 487 8.80 19.72 30.30
CA LYS A 487 10.07 19.03 30.50
C LYS A 487 10.37 18.09 29.32
N VAL A 488 11.07 18.60 28.32
CA VAL A 488 11.38 17.88 27.07
C VAL A 488 12.19 16.61 27.31
N GLU A 489 13.14 16.63 28.25
CA GLU A 489 13.98 15.47 28.56
C GLU A 489 13.98 15.15 30.04
N TYR A 490 14.09 13.90 30.40
CA TYR A 490 14.31 13.44 31.76
C TYR A 490 15.30 12.28 31.80
N GLU A 491 16.00 12.20 32.94
CA GLU A 491 16.96 11.12 33.17
C GLU A 491 16.34 10.08 34.11
N TYR A 492 16.47 8.80 33.77
CA TYR A 492 16.03 7.70 34.61
C TYR A 492 16.92 6.50 34.40
N GLY A 493 17.46 5.91 35.52
CA GLY A 493 18.37 4.78 35.46
C GLY A 493 19.62 5.03 34.60
N GLY A 494 20.15 6.26 34.59
CA GLY A 494 21.35 6.65 33.85
C GLY A 494 21.16 6.85 32.34
N MET A 495 19.90 6.90 31.86
CA MET A 495 19.59 7.22 30.44
C MET A 495 18.70 8.45 30.34
N ARG A 496 18.87 9.16 29.22
CA ARG A 496 18.02 10.29 28.86
C ARG A 496 16.86 9.82 28.01
N PHE A 497 15.66 10.24 28.34
CA PHE A 497 14.42 10.02 27.61
C PHE A 497 13.82 11.34 27.23
N ARG A 498 13.16 11.35 26.09
CA ARG A 498 12.42 12.50 25.61
C ARG A 498 10.94 12.31 25.91
N ASN A 499 10.29 13.35 26.48
CA ASN A 499 8.85 13.43 26.53
C ASN A 499 8.33 13.90 25.17
N GLN A 500 7.31 13.25 24.68
CA GLN A 500 6.62 13.66 23.48
C GLN A 500 5.46 14.60 23.85
N PRO A 501 5.21 15.68 23.10
CA PRO A 501 4.10 16.59 23.37
C PRO A 501 2.75 15.90 23.11
N LEU A 502 1.67 16.40 23.72
CA LEU A 502 0.32 15.85 23.57
C LEU A 502 -0.11 15.69 22.09
N PRO A 503 0.14 16.67 21.19
CA PRO A 503 -0.17 16.50 19.76
C PRO A 503 0.46 15.26 19.13
N TYR A 504 1.67 14.87 19.53
CA TYR A 504 2.32 13.65 19.08
C TYR A 504 1.50 12.41 19.42
N TRP A 505 1.00 12.30 20.66
CA TRP A 505 0.22 11.14 21.10
C TRP A 505 -1.15 11.06 20.42
N LEU A 506 -1.77 12.20 20.13
CA LEU A 506 -3.02 12.26 19.36
C LEU A 506 -2.79 11.84 17.93
N ASP A 507 -1.76 12.34 17.25
CA ASP A 507 -1.40 11.89 15.91
C ASP A 507 -1.01 10.40 15.88
N TYR A 508 -0.32 9.94 16.92
CA TYR A 508 0.04 8.53 17.08
C TYR A 508 -1.21 7.63 17.10
N VAL A 509 -2.22 7.99 17.89
CA VAL A 509 -3.50 7.28 17.92
C VAL A 509 -4.22 7.38 16.58
N ARG A 510 -4.29 8.56 15.98
CA ARG A 510 -4.96 8.80 14.70
C ARG A 510 -4.36 7.96 13.57
N ASN A 511 -3.04 7.88 13.51
CA ASN A 511 -2.34 7.11 12.46
C ASN A 511 -2.36 5.60 12.72
N ALA A 512 -2.37 5.17 13.99
CA ALA A 512 -2.34 3.75 14.32
C ALA A 512 -3.72 3.09 14.28
N ALA A 513 -4.77 3.78 14.73
CA ALA A 513 -6.13 3.22 14.91
C ALA A 513 -7.17 3.84 13.95
N GLY A 514 -6.77 4.85 13.18
CA GLY A 514 -7.70 5.67 12.40
C GLY A 514 -8.51 6.66 13.25
N SER A 515 -9.14 7.62 12.59
CA SER A 515 -9.93 8.67 13.27
C SER A 515 -11.27 8.19 13.84
N VAL A 516 -11.60 6.91 13.72
CA VAL A 516 -12.92 6.36 14.09
C VAL A 516 -12.99 5.93 15.57
N CYS A 517 -11.84 5.72 16.22
CA CYS A 517 -11.79 5.26 17.59
C CYS A 517 -12.08 6.39 18.59
N PRO A 518 -12.91 6.15 19.63
CA PRO A 518 -13.16 7.13 20.68
C PRO A 518 -11.93 7.34 21.55
N VAL A 519 -11.67 8.59 21.92
CA VAL A 519 -10.56 9.02 22.76
C VAL A 519 -11.06 9.62 24.05
N VAL A 520 -10.52 9.13 25.18
CA VAL A 520 -10.65 9.77 26.50
C VAL A 520 -9.30 10.43 26.81
N LEU A 521 -9.27 11.75 26.77
CA LEU A 521 -8.07 12.55 27.06
C LEU A 521 -7.97 12.82 28.54
N VAL A 522 -7.01 12.19 29.24
CA VAL A 522 -6.87 12.29 30.70
C VAL A 522 -5.68 13.16 31.07
N GLN A 523 -5.95 14.32 31.66
CA GLN A 523 -4.95 15.05 32.41
C GLN A 523 -4.82 14.38 33.79
N ASN A 524 -3.69 13.70 34.05
CA ASN A 524 -3.41 13.08 35.34
C ASN A 524 -2.61 14.02 36.26
N GLN A 525 -2.43 13.61 37.49
CA GLN A 525 -1.79 14.39 38.57
C GLN A 525 -2.55 15.69 38.94
N CYS A 526 -3.87 15.67 38.85
CA CYS A 526 -4.75 16.75 39.28
C CYS A 526 -5.15 16.54 40.76
N ASP A 527 -4.14 16.59 41.66
CA ASP A 527 -4.34 16.30 43.08
C ASP A 527 -5.24 17.36 43.73
N THR A 528 -5.17 18.60 43.26
CA THR A 528 -6.04 19.71 43.66
C THR A 528 -6.74 20.34 42.45
N PRO A 529 -7.83 21.11 42.63
CA PRO A 529 -8.49 21.84 41.55
C PRO A 529 -7.61 22.87 40.84
N ARG A 530 -6.50 23.32 41.48
CA ARG A 530 -5.56 24.27 40.88
C ARG A 530 -4.64 23.63 39.85
N ASP A 531 -4.53 22.30 39.84
CA ASP A 531 -3.69 21.55 38.91
C ASP A 531 -4.40 21.33 37.56
N GLU A 532 -5.71 21.63 37.52
CA GLU A 532 -6.52 21.38 36.31
C GLU A 532 -6.27 22.44 35.24
N VAL A 533 -5.91 22.01 34.04
CA VAL A 533 -5.74 22.86 32.86
C VAL A 533 -6.97 22.73 31.97
N LEU A 534 -7.69 23.82 31.77
CA LEU A 534 -8.98 23.83 31.07
C LEU A 534 -8.82 23.51 29.56
N GLN A 535 -7.74 23.98 28.96
CA GLN A 535 -7.46 23.72 27.54
C GLN A 535 -6.22 22.86 27.41
N PRO A 536 -6.30 21.68 26.78
CA PRO A 536 -5.15 20.84 26.53
C PRO A 536 -4.19 21.54 25.54
N PRO A 537 -2.87 21.28 25.59
CA PRO A 537 -1.89 21.88 24.69
C PRO A 537 -1.90 21.21 23.31
N ALA A 538 -3.03 21.31 22.62
CA ALA A 538 -3.22 20.78 21.27
C ALA A 538 -4.15 21.69 20.47
N ASP A 539 -3.93 21.78 19.16
CA ASP A 539 -4.73 22.59 18.26
C ASP A 539 -6.17 22.07 18.17
N SER A 540 -7.15 22.97 18.04
CA SER A 540 -8.56 22.60 17.91
C SER A 540 -8.82 21.68 16.70
N GLU A 541 -8.14 21.92 15.59
CA GLU A 541 -8.23 21.09 14.38
C GLU A 541 -7.85 19.62 14.65
N LEU A 542 -6.79 19.41 15.46
CA LEU A 542 -6.36 18.08 15.85
C LEU A 542 -7.36 17.40 16.81
N LEU A 543 -7.93 18.16 17.74
CA LEU A 543 -8.92 17.65 18.69
C LEU A 543 -10.25 17.30 17.97
N ASP A 544 -10.68 18.15 17.04
CA ASP A 544 -11.91 17.99 16.25
C ASP A 544 -11.81 16.86 15.20
N ALA A 545 -10.58 16.40 14.91
CA ALA A 545 -10.35 15.27 14.01
C ALA A 545 -10.86 13.93 14.58
N PHE A 546 -11.14 13.85 15.89
CA PHE A 546 -11.69 12.66 16.51
C PHE A 546 -13.22 12.76 16.62
N PRO A 547 -14.00 11.80 16.12
CA PRO A 547 -15.47 11.82 16.17
C PRO A 547 -16.03 11.75 17.58
N TYR A 548 -15.23 11.30 18.53
CA TYR A 548 -15.49 11.33 19.95
C TYR A 548 -14.20 11.56 20.72
N LEU A 549 -14.08 12.71 21.37
CA LEU A 549 -13.00 13.02 22.29
C LEU A 549 -13.57 13.70 23.53
N GLN A 550 -13.33 13.11 24.70
CA GLN A 550 -13.74 13.68 25.99
C GLN A 550 -12.53 13.92 26.88
N GLN A 551 -12.40 15.15 27.39
CA GLN A 551 -11.36 15.52 28.35
C GLN A 551 -11.80 15.22 29.78
N VAL A 552 -10.90 14.65 30.58
CA VAL A 552 -11.07 14.35 31.99
C VAL A 552 -9.85 14.80 32.77
N HIS A 553 -10.08 15.44 33.92
CA HIS A 553 -9.05 15.72 34.91
C HIS A 553 -9.10 14.63 35.98
N TYR A 554 -7.97 14.00 36.28
CA TYR A 554 -7.91 12.89 37.24
C TYR A 554 -6.67 12.96 38.14
N SER A 555 -6.78 12.48 39.33
CA SER A 555 -5.64 12.19 40.21
C SER A 555 -5.63 10.71 40.54
N ALA A 556 -4.65 9.97 40.04
CA ALA A 556 -4.47 8.58 40.42
C ALA A 556 -4.00 8.43 41.86
N ARG A 557 -3.31 9.44 42.41
CA ARG A 557 -2.84 9.47 43.82
C ARG A 557 -4.00 9.57 44.78
N GLU A 558 -4.86 10.57 44.64
CA GLU A 558 -5.95 10.88 45.54
C GLU A 558 -7.28 10.20 45.14
N ASP A 559 -7.27 9.46 44.00
CA ASP A 559 -8.46 8.87 43.34
C ASP A 559 -9.58 9.91 43.08
N ARG A 560 -9.17 11.15 42.87
CA ARG A 560 -10.07 12.29 42.71
C ARG A 560 -10.66 12.27 41.29
N LYS A 561 -11.98 12.47 41.15
CA LYS A 561 -12.76 12.46 39.94
C LYS A 561 -12.81 11.10 39.21
N ARG A 562 -12.73 10.01 39.97
CA ARG A 562 -12.90 8.64 39.43
C ARG A 562 -14.23 8.45 38.71
N ASP A 563 -15.32 9.02 39.27
CA ASP A 563 -16.63 8.92 38.62
C ASP A 563 -16.65 9.60 37.27
N SER A 564 -15.95 10.72 37.09
CA SER A 564 -15.84 11.41 35.82
C SER A 564 -15.06 10.58 34.80
N LEU A 565 -13.96 9.90 35.21
CA LEU A 565 -13.21 8.99 34.37
C LEU A 565 -14.07 7.78 33.94
N ASN A 566 -14.77 7.17 34.90
CA ASN A 566 -15.65 6.05 34.62
C ASN A 566 -16.80 6.44 33.68
N GLU A 567 -17.37 7.64 33.84
CA GLU A 567 -18.44 8.13 32.96
C GLU A 567 -17.92 8.40 31.55
N ALA A 568 -16.75 9.01 31.41
CA ALA A 568 -16.11 9.22 30.11
C ALA A 568 -15.83 7.87 29.40
N LEU A 569 -15.36 6.86 30.13
CA LEU A 569 -15.18 5.51 29.59
C LEU A 569 -16.52 4.89 29.16
N ARG A 570 -17.61 5.04 29.95
CA ARG A 570 -18.94 4.54 29.58
C ARG A 570 -19.45 5.18 28.30
N GLU A 571 -19.34 6.50 28.17
CA GLU A 571 -19.76 7.21 26.96
C GLU A 571 -18.89 6.86 25.75
N ALA A 572 -17.57 6.73 25.92
CA ALA A 572 -16.68 6.25 24.87
C ALA A 572 -17.04 4.83 24.40
N ILE A 573 -17.39 3.93 25.33
CA ILE A 573 -17.85 2.57 25.02
C ILE A 573 -19.21 2.59 24.32
N LYS A 574 -20.13 3.45 24.75
CA LYS A 574 -21.42 3.62 24.07
C LYS A 574 -21.21 4.12 22.64
N HIS A 575 -20.33 5.09 22.45
CA HIS A 575 -19.98 5.59 21.12
C HIS A 575 -19.38 4.48 20.24
N LEU A 576 -18.42 3.70 20.79
CA LEU A 576 -17.81 2.57 20.09
C LEU A 576 -18.87 1.51 19.69
N ARG A 577 -19.81 1.20 20.60
CA ARG A 577 -20.90 0.24 20.36
C ARG A 577 -22.03 0.82 19.51
N GLY A 578 -22.33 2.11 19.67
CA GLY A 578 -23.43 2.79 18.95
C GLY A 578 -23.21 2.86 17.44
N GLN A 579 -21.98 2.85 17.00
CA GLN A 579 -21.62 2.85 15.56
C GLN A 579 -21.80 1.49 14.88
N GLU A 580 -21.68 0.38 15.62
CA GLU A 580 -21.61 -0.98 15.05
C GLU A 580 -22.51 -2.00 15.81
N GLY A 581 -23.13 -1.58 16.91
CA GLY A 581 -23.85 -2.50 17.81
C GLY A 581 -22.91 -3.30 18.74
N ILE A 582 -23.50 -4.17 19.56
CA ILE A 582 -22.73 -5.13 20.38
C ILE A 582 -22.33 -6.29 19.46
N ALA A 583 -21.05 -6.54 19.32
CA ALA A 583 -20.55 -7.64 18.52
C ALA A 583 -21.09 -8.97 19.05
N THR A 584 -21.57 -9.83 18.16
CA THR A 584 -22.00 -11.19 18.47
C THR A 584 -21.08 -12.19 17.80
N ILE A 585 -20.77 -13.27 18.48
CA ILE A 585 -19.98 -14.39 17.93
C ILE A 585 -20.68 -15.72 18.21
N GLY A 586 -20.34 -16.73 17.43
CA GLY A 586 -20.91 -18.07 17.60
C GLY A 586 -20.58 -18.69 18.97
N GLN A 587 -21.51 -19.44 19.52
CA GLN A 587 -21.37 -20.13 20.83
C GLN A 587 -20.10 -21.02 20.89
N GLY A 588 -19.77 -21.73 19.80
CA GLY A 588 -18.55 -22.54 19.73
C GLY A 588 -17.29 -21.69 19.92
N ARG A 589 -17.22 -20.54 19.26
CA ARG A 589 -16.11 -19.57 19.42
C ARG A 589 -16.01 -19.03 20.85
N MET A 590 -17.17 -18.74 21.50
CA MET A 590 -17.18 -18.30 22.90
C MET A 590 -16.71 -19.39 23.86
N LYS A 591 -17.02 -20.65 23.61
CA LYS A 591 -16.52 -21.78 24.44
C LYS A 591 -15.00 -21.89 24.37
N VAL A 592 -14.42 -21.81 23.15
CA VAL A 592 -12.95 -21.79 22.97
C VAL A 592 -12.35 -20.63 23.75
N ARG A 593 -12.90 -19.43 23.58
CA ARG A 593 -12.42 -18.23 24.26
C ARG A 593 -12.43 -18.38 25.78
N ARG A 594 -13.54 -18.87 26.35
CA ARG A 594 -13.65 -19.12 27.80
C ARG A 594 -12.64 -20.15 28.29
N GLN A 595 -12.40 -21.20 27.53
CA GLN A 595 -11.39 -22.21 27.89
C GLN A 595 -10.00 -21.61 27.94
N LEU A 596 -9.62 -20.79 26.95
CA LEU A 596 -8.34 -20.09 26.95
C LEU A 596 -8.21 -19.13 28.15
N GLN A 597 -9.28 -18.41 28.48
CA GLN A 597 -9.32 -17.52 29.63
C GLN A 597 -9.18 -18.32 30.94
N THR A 598 -9.87 -19.43 31.08
CA THR A 598 -9.75 -20.32 32.25
C THR A 598 -8.30 -20.77 32.45
N TRP A 599 -7.61 -21.16 31.40
CA TRP A 599 -6.20 -21.56 31.47
C TRP A 599 -5.29 -20.42 31.89
N LEU A 600 -5.55 -19.19 31.39
CA LEU A 600 -4.81 -18.00 31.83
C LEU A 600 -5.05 -17.69 33.31
N ASP A 601 -6.29 -17.83 33.78
CA ASP A 601 -6.64 -17.57 35.18
C ASP A 601 -6.01 -18.63 36.11
N GLU A 602 -6.00 -19.88 35.71
CA GLU A 602 -5.31 -20.99 36.42
C GLU A 602 -3.80 -20.72 36.54
N ASP A 603 -3.17 -20.33 35.42
CA ASP A 603 -1.74 -20.02 35.38
C ASP A 603 -1.39 -18.72 36.09
N SER A 604 -2.31 -17.77 36.24
CA SER A 604 -2.08 -16.51 36.94
C SER A 604 -1.77 -16.66 38.43
N HIS A 605 -2.28 -17.74 39.02
CA HIS A 605 -2.04 -18.10 40.43
C HIS A 605 -0.79 -18.96 40.66
N CYS A 606 -0.11 -19.34 39.57
CA CYS A 606 1.11 -20.16 39.62
C CYS A 606 2.36 -19.26 39.52
N GLU A 607 3.44 -19.71 40.21
CA GLU A 607 4.78 -19.16 39.96
C GLU A 607 5.12 -19.31 38.45
N ARG A 608 5.86 -18.36 37.89
CA ARG A 608 6.17 -18.31 36.47
C ARG A 608 6.65 -19.63 35.89
N ASP A 609 7.55 -20.31 36.59
CA ASP A 609 8.15 -21.55 36.12
C ASP A 609 7.18 -22.73 36.12
N ARG A 610 6.04 -22.60 36.77
CA ARG A 610 5.01 -23.64 36.91
C ARG A 610 3.81 -23.45 36.00
N ARG A 611 3.79 -22.38 35.19
CA ARG A 611 2.72 -22.12 34.22
C ARG A 611 2.76 -23.13 33.09
N GLN A 612 1.60 -23.75 32.79
CA GLN A 612 1.49 -24.85 31.83
C GLN A 612 1.05 -24.41 30.44
N HIS A 613 0.36 -23.23 30.34
CA HIS A 613 -0.32 -22.82 29.12
C HIS A 613 0.34 -21.54 28.52
N ARG A 614 1.68 -21.53 28.41
CA ARG A 614 2.40 -20.36 27.82
C ARG A 614 2.16 -20.24 26.33
N THR A 615 2.17 -21.37 25.62
CA THR A 615 1.99 -21.45 24.18
C THR A 615 1.09 -22.61 23.80
N LEU A 616 0.47 -22.52 22.62
CA LEU A 616 -0.28 -23.60 21.98
C LEU A 616 0.23 -23.82 20.57
N THR A 617 0.24 -25.07 20.13
CA THR A 617 0.40 -25.37 18.71
C THR A 617 -0.93 -25.18 17.97
N GLN A 618 -0.88 -24.96 16.67
CA GLN A 618 -2.10 -24.92 15.84
C GLN A 618 -2.93 -26.20 15.95
N ALA A 619 -2.28 -27.36 16.09
CA ALA A 619 -2.97 -28.65 16.26
C ALA A 619 -3.78 -28.69 17.56
N GLN A 620 -3.21 -28.22 18.67
CA GLN A 620 -3.92 -28.13 19.97
C GLN A 620 -5.09 -27.14 19.88
N PHE A 621 -4.91 -25.99 19.25
CA PHE A 621 -5.96 -25.02 19.07
C PHE A 621 -7.11 -25.56 18.20
N ARG A 622 -6.81 -26.22 17.09
CA ARG A 622 -7.83 -26.88 16.26
C ARG A 622 -8.56 -28.01 17.02
N GLY A 623 -7.85 -28.74 17.88
CA GLY A 623 -8.46 -29.70 18.79
C GLY A 623 -9.47 -29.06 19.74
N LEU A 624 -9.15 -27.88 20.31
CA LEU A 624 -10.08 -27.11 21.12
C LEU A 624 -11.32 -26.69 20.33
N CYS A 625 -11.13 -26.18 19.11
CA CYS A 625 -12.22 -25.80 18.22
C CYS A 625 -13.14 -26.99 17.91
N THR A 626 -12.58 -28.16 17.68
CA THR A 626 -13.33 -29.40 17.44
C THR A 626 -14.14 -29.80 18.68
N THR A 627 -13.54 -29.75 19.87
CA THR A 627 -14.19 -30.10 21.15
C THR A 627 -15.32 -29.11 21.50
N ALA A 628 -15.11 -27.81 21.23
CA ALA A 628 -16.13 -26.78 21.47
C ALA A 628 -17.35 -26.95 20.55
N GLY A 629 -17.15 -27.55 19.36
CA GLY A 629 -18.18 -27.71 18.32
C GLY A 629 -18.56 -26.37 17.68
N ASN A 630 -19.13 -26.44 16.48
CA ASN A 630 -19.66 -25.24 15.78
C ASN A 630 -18.65 -24.10 15.63
N VAL A 631 -17.39 -24.42 15.28
CA VAL A 631 -16.37 -23.46 14.89
C VAL A 631 -15.98 -23.77 13.44
N SER A 632 -16.58 -23.05 12.50
CA SER A 632 -16.43 -23.33 11.07
C SER A 632 -15.07 -22.90 10.51
N SER A 633 -14.40 -21.93 11.14
CA SER A 633 -13.06 -21.46 10.74
C SER A 633 -12.20 -21.19 11.98
N PRO A 634 -11.35 -22.15 12.39
CA PRO A 634 -10.39 -21.95 13.47
C PRO A 634 -9.42 -20.80 13.20
N ASP A 635 -8.96 -20.64 11.96
CA ASP A 635 -8.00 -19.60 11.59
C ASP A 635 -8.60 -18.17 11.75
N SER A 636 -9.87 -17.98 11.35
CA SER A 636 -10.57 -16.70 11.59
C SER A 636 -10.85 -16.45 13.08
N LEU A 637 -11.11 -17.50 13.85
CA LEU A 637 -11.23 -17.37 15.30
C LEU A 637 -9.89 -16.95 15.92
N LEU A 638 -8.79 -17.48 15.44
CA LEU A 638 -7.47 -17.16 15.95
C LEU A 638 -7.09 -15.72 15.69
N GLU A 639 -7.40 -15.19 14.51
CA GLU A 639 -7.27 -13.76 14.16
C GLU A 639 -8.14 -12.88 15.08
N TYR A 640 -9.41 -13.25 15.28
CA TYR A 640 -10.28 -12.55 16.22
C TYR A 640 -9.70 -12.54 17.65
N LEU A 641 -9.21 -13.68 18.16
CA LEU A 641 -8.63 -13.77 19.49
C LEU A 641 -7.35 -12.94 19.63
N HIS A 642 -6.56 -12.84 18.57
CA HIS A 642 -5.39 -11.94 18.54
C HIS A 642 -5.81 -10.48 18.64
N ASN A 643 -6.77 -10.05 17.82
CA ASN A 643 -7.27 -8.66 17.82
C ASN A 643 -7.98 -8.31 19.14
N ALA A 644 -8.66 -9.28 19.75
CA ALA A 644 -9.24 -9.14 21.08
C ALA A 644 -8.19 -9.12 22.22
N GLY A 645 -6.92 -9.45 21.90
CA GLY A 645 -5.83 -9.47 22.86
C GLY A 645 -5.82 -10.66 23.81
N ILE A 646 -6.46 -11.75 23.43
CA ILE A 646 -6.50 -12.99 24.23
C ILE A 646 -5.29 -13.86 23.94
N VAL A 647 -4.81 -13.86 22.70
CA VAL A 647 -3.61 -14.59 22.27
C VAL A 647 -2.72 -13.70 21.40
N PHE A 648 -1.42 -14.02 21.29
CA PHE A 648 -0.58 -13.49 20.22
C PHE A 648 -0.42 -14.56 19.14
N TYR A 649 -0.85 -14.24 17.94
CA TYR A 649 -0.69 -15.06 16.76
C TYR A 649 -0.68 -14.23 15.49
N ARG A 650 0.19 -14.57 14.55
CA ARG A 650 0.11 -14.14 13.15
C ARG A 650 0.56 -15.26 12.25
N LYS A 651 -0.23 -15.52 11.22
CA LYS A 651 0.05 -16.57 10.23
C LYS A 651 1.42 -16.37 9.57
N GLY A 652 2.25 -17.41 9.57
CA GLY A 652 3.62 -17.38 9.04
C GLY A 652 4.64 -16.65 9.92
N LEU A 653 4.22 -16.15 11.09
CA LEU A 653 5.09 -15.55 12.09
C LEU A 653 5.06 -16.40 13.38
N PHE A 654 6.00 -16.15 14.30
CA PHE A 654 6.12 -16.83 15.59
C PHE A 654 6.31 -18.36 15.46
N GLY A 655 6.90 -18.83 14.35
CA GLY A 655 7.04 -20.28 14.10
C GLY A 655 5.68 -21.01 14.07
N ASP A 656 4.59 -20.31 13.72
CA ASP A 656 3.19 -20.78 13.78
C ASP A 656 2.72 -21.14 15.21
N SER A 657 3.43 -20.70 16.25
CA SER A 657 3.03 -20.87 17.64
C SER A 657 2.00 -19.81 18.04
N ILE A 658 1.06 -20.18 18.88
CA ILE A 658 0.06 -19.31 19.49
C ILE A 658 0.52 -19.02 20.92
N VAL A 659 0.86 -17.75 21.21
CA VAL A 659 1.29 -17.35 22.55
C VAL A 659 0.06 -16.99 23.37
N LEU A 660 -0.17 -17.71 24.45
CA LEU A 660 -1.28 -17.49 25.37
C LEU A 660 -0.83 -16.58 26.52
N ASP A 661 0.29 -16.89 27.18
CA ASP A 661 0.88 -16.00 28.18
C ASP A 661 1.70 -14.87 27.53
N GLN A 662 1.00 -13.78 27.23
CA GLN A 662 1.59 -12.63 26.56
C GLN A 662 2.62 -11.93 27.44
N SER A 663 2.36 -11.84 28.76
CA SER A 663 3.27 -11.21 29.70
C SER A 663 4.61 -11.92 29.76
N TRP A 664 4.61 -13.24 29.79
CA TRP A 664 5.82 -14.05 29.76
C TRP A 664 6.68 -13.80 28.50
N ALA A 665 6.04 -13.80 27.33
CA ALA A 665 6.76 -13.59 26.09
C ALA A 665 7.31 -12.15 25.97
N LEU A 666 6.52 -11.15 26.35
CA LEU A 666 6.93 -9.76 26.31
C LEU A 666 8.06 -9.48 27.32
N ASP A 667 7.97 -10.01 28.51
CA ASP A 667 9.04 -9.86 29.52
C ASP A 667 10.37 -10.46 29.04
N ALA A 668 10.33 -11.65 28.39
CA ALA A 668 11.52 -12.25 27.82
C ALA A 668 12.14 -11.37 26.72
N ILE A 669 11.31 -10.83 25.82
CA ILE A 669 11.75 -9.94 24.75
C ILE A 669 12.34 -8.65 25.32
N TYR A 670 11.67 -8.04 26.29
CA TYR A 670 12.13 -6.77 26.87
C TYR A 670 13.32 -6.92 27.80
N THR A 671 13.61 -8.13 28.29
CA THR A 671 14.86 -8.43 29.03
C THR A 671 16.09 -8.09 28.17
N VAL A 672 16.02 -8.25 26.84
CA VAL A 672 17.09 -7.88 25.91
C VAL A 672 17.41 -6.38 25.97
N PHE A 673 16.43 -5.55 26.31
CA PHE A 673 16.59 -4.09 26.48
C PHE A 673 16.81 -3.69 27.94
N ASN A 674 16.92 -4.67 28.86
CA ASN A 674 17.22 -4.40 30.25
C ASN A 674 18.61 -3.79 30.38
N ARG A 675 18.68 -2.63 31.05
CA ARG A 675 19.86 -1.76 31.11
C ARG A 675 21.01 -2.37 31.88
N GLU A 676 20.71 -3.12 32.93
CA GLU A 676 21.70 -3.69 33.80
C GLU A 676 22.33 -4.95 33.21
N GLN A 677 21.59 -5.67 32.39
CA GLN A 677 22.00 -6.97 31.87
C GLN A 677 22.51 -6.92 30.43
N CYS A 678 21.72 -6.39 29.49
CA CYS A 678 21.97 -6.58 28.04
C CYS A 678 22.21 -5.29 27.27
N TYR A 679 21.46 -4.24 27.53
CA TYR A 679 21.45 -3.01 26.73
C TYR A 679 22.84 -2.43 26.46
N ARG A 680 23.65 -2.27 27.55
CA ARG A 680 24.99 -1.68 27.44
C ARG A 680 25.93 -2.53 26.56
N GLN A 681 25.85 -3.83 26.71
CA GLN A 681 26.73 -4.75 25.98
C GLN A 681 26.35 -4.81 24.50
N LEU A 682 25.04 -4.88 24.21
CA LEU A 682 24.55 -4.93 22.83
C LEU A 682 24.77 -3.58 22.11
N SER A 683 24.64 -2.45 22.81
CA SER A 683 24.94 -1.13 22.26
C SER A 683 26.43 -0.98 21.90
N LEU A 684 27.34 -1.53 22.74
CA LEU A 684 28.78 -1.56 22.43
C LEU A 684 29.11 -2.40 21.20
N LEU A 685 28.29 -3.41 20.89
CA LEU A 685 28.37 -4.24 19.69
C LEU A 685 27.63 -3.62 18.48
N GLY A 686 27.23 -2.35 18.58
CA GLY A 686 26.50 -1.65 17.52
C GLY A 686 25.12 -2.27 17.23
N GLY A 687 24.43 -2.79 18.26
CA GLY A 687 23.12 -3.42 18.13
C GLY A 687 23.12 -4.81 17.49
N ARG A 688 24.29 -5.41 17.29
CA ARG A 688 24.43 -6.75 16.66
C ARG A 688 24.51 -7.83 17.73
N PHE A 689 23.83 -8.94 17.51
CA PHE A 689 23.82 -10.08 18.41
C PHE A 689 23.45 -11.38 17.71
N THR A 690 23.75 -12.49 18.38
CA THR A 690 23.33 -13.83 17.98
C THR A 690 22.48 -14.44 19.07
N ARG A 691 21.75 -15.55 18.77
CA ARG A 691 20.98 -16.27 19.78
C ARG A 691 21.86 -16.72 20.95
N SER A 692 23.04 -17.27 20.66
CA SER A 692 23.99 -17.73 21.70
C SER A 692 24.47 -16.59 22.60
N LEU A 693 24.58 -15.38 22.09
CA LEU A 693 24.90 -14.21 22.94
C LEU A 693 23.74 -13.86 23.86
N LEU A 694 22.48 -13.90 23.37
CA LEU A 694 21.32 -13.67 24.21
C LEU A 694 21.10 -14.80 25.23
N GLU A 695 21.41 -16.04 24.88
CA GLU A 695 21.42 -17.17 25.81
C GLU A 695 22.34 -16.91 27.00
N ALA A 696 23.51 -16.33 26.75
CA ALA A 696 24.47 -16.00 27.80
C ALA A 696 24.10 -14.76 28.62
N LEU A 697 23.38 -13.79 28.05
CA LEU A 697 23.11 -12.50 28.67
C LEU A 697 21.73 -12.38 29.32
N ALA A 698 20.70 -12.97 28.67
CA ALA A 698 19.29 -12.70 28.98
C ALA A 698 18.43 -13.97 29.09
N TRP A 699 18.75 -15.00 28.33
CA TRP A 699 17.90 -16.17 28.17
C TRP A 699 18.63 -17.48 28.50
N PRO A 700 19.06 -17.69 29.76
CA PRO A 700 19.73 -18.94 30.12
C PRO A 700 18.84 -20.15 29.83
N VAL A 701 19.44 -21.25 29.32
CA VAL A 701 18.73 -22.46 28.87
C VAL A 701 17.95 -23.11 30.03
N GLU A 702 18.37 -22.89 31.26
CA GLU A 702 17.69 -23.38 32.48
C GLU A 702 16.32 -22.70 32.68
N THR A 703 16.16 -21.47 32.15
CA THR A 703 14.93 -20.66 32.29
C THR A 703 14.09 -20.69 31.03
N TYR A 704 14.74 -20.69 29.86
CA TYR A 704 14.09 -20.63 28.54
C TYR A 704 14.67 -21.72 27.63
N SER A 705 13.84 -22.64 27.18
CA SER A 705 14.25 -23.65 26.22
C SER A 705 14.70 -23.04 24.90
N ARG A 706 15.42 -23.77 24.07
CA ARG A 706 15.88 -23.29 22.76
C ARG A 706 14.71 -22.96 21.84
N GLU A 707 13.64 -23.74 21.89
CA GLU A 707 12.43 -23.47 21.13
C GLU A 707 11.77 -22.16 21.57
N GLU A 708 11.75 -21.87 22.87
CA GLU A 708 11.24 -20.60 23.40
C GLU A 708 12.14 -19.43 22.97
N GLN A 709 13.47 -19.57 23.00
CA GLN A 709 14.40 -18.55 22.52
C GLN A 709 14.20 -18.25 21.01
N GLU A 710 13.98 -19.26 20.18
CA GLU A 710 13.67 -19.10 18.75
C GLU A 710 12.31 -18.43 18.54
N LEU A 711 11.32 -18.76 19.37
CA LEU A 711 10.02 -18.08 19.37
C LEU A 711 10.18 -16.58 19.67
N PHE A 712 10.96 -16.22 20.70
CA PHE A 712 11.20 -14.83 21.06
C PHE A 712 11.92 -14.06 19.94
N LEU A 713 12.92 -14.66 19.30
CA LEU A 713 13.59 -14.06 18.14
C LEU A 713 12.62 -13.86 16.98
N SER A 714 11.80 -14.84 16.66
CA SER A 714 10.77 -14.72 15.61
C SER A 714 9.75 -13.63 15.94
N MET A 715 9.36 -13.50 17.22
CA MET A 715 8.49 -12.41 17.67
C MET A 715 9.19 -11.05 17.53
N MET A 716 10.46 -10.94 17.93
CA MET A 716 11.25 -9.71 17.81
C MET A 716 11.40 -9.27 16.35
N GLU A 717 11.64 -10.21 15.43
CA GLU A 717 11.70 -9.91 13.99
C GLU A 717 10.34 -9.46 13.45
N SER A 718 9.27 -10.13 13.86
CA SER A 718 7.90 -9.79 13.44
C SER A 718 7.47 -8.42 13.92
N CYS A 719 7.96 -8.01 15.09
CA CYS A 719 7.72 -6.69 15.68
C CYS A 719 8.67 -5.60 15.16
N GLY A 720 9.66 -5.96 14.32
CA GLY A 720 10.69 -5.03 13.87
C GLY A 720 11.64 -4.58 14.98
N ILE A 721 11.71 -5.32 16.08
CA ILE A 721 12.67 -5.10 17.18
C ILE A 721 14.08 -5.47 16.72
N CYS A 722 14.20 -6.51 15.92
CA CYS A 722 15.43 -6.89 15.23
C CYS A 722 15.13 -7.42 13.83
N PHE A 723 16.15 -7.65 13.07
CA PHE A 723 16.08 -8.36 11.78
C PHE A 723 17.33 -9.20 11.59
N THR A 724 17.19 -10.30 10.87
CA THR A 724 18.33 -11.14 10.46
C THR A 724 19.16 -10.40 9.44
N HIS A 725 20.46 -10.26 9.70
CA HIS A 725 21.40 -9.57 8.83
C HIS A 725 22.14 -10.55 7.92
N HIS A 726 22.86 -11.52 8.49
CA HIS A 726 23.57 -12.59 7.80
C HIS A 726 23.91 -13.73 8.77
N SER A 727 24.52 -14.81 8.28
CA SER A 727 25.01 -15.88 9.12
C SER A 727 26.51 -15.71 9.38
N VAL A 728 26.91 -15.78 10.63
CA VAL A 728 28.31 -15.71 11.06
C VAL A 728 28.83 -17.10 11.44
N ASP A 729 30.07 -17.43 11.05
CA ASP A 729 30.74 -18.62 11.54
C ASP A 729 31.38 -18.31 12.90
N ARG A 730 30.88 -18.94 13.94
CA ARG A 730 31.50 -18.93 15.26
C ARG A 730 31.88 -20.34 15.66
N LEU A 731 33.17 -20.59 15.76
CA LEU A 731 33.70 -21.89 16.16
C LEU A 731 33.23 -23.07 15.29
N GLY A 732 33.11 -22.88 13.96
CA GLY A 732 32.66 -23.90 13.03
C GLY A 732 31.17 -24.18 13.03
N ARG A 733 30.35 -23.24 13.60
CA ARG A 733 28.88 -23.27 13.55
C ARG A 733 28.36 -21.99 12.94
N PHE A 734 27.59 -22.10 11.87
CA PHE A 734 26.87 -20.97 11.30
C PHE A 734 25.70 -20.60 12.19
N GLU A 735 25.66 -19.35 12.64
CA GLU A 735 24.59 -18.82 13.46
C GLU A 735 24.08 -17.51 12.84
N ALA A 736 22.77 -17.28 12.88
CA ALA A 736 22.19 -16.04 12.40
C ALA A 736 22.61 -14.85 13.27
N GLU A 737 23.11 -13.78 12.64
CA GLU A 737 23.35 -12.51 13.29
C GLU A 737 22.13 -11.62 13.10
N TYR A 738 21.68 -11.00 14.19
CA TYR A 738 20.55 -10.11 14.25
C TYR A 738 21.03 -8.68 14.50
N VAL A 739 20.27 -7.71 14.01
CA VAL A 739 20.49 -6.29 14.27
C VAL A 739 19.23 -5.70 14.91
N ALA A 740 19.40 -5.04 16.07
CA ALA A 740 18.34 -4.29 16.74
C ALA A 740 18.46 -2.80 16.43
N PRO A 741 17.55 -2.20 15.64
CA PRO A 741 17.63 -0.79 15.23
C PRO A 741 17.69 0.21 16.40
N ASP A 742 17.05 -0.10 17.53
CA ASP A 742 17.02 0.74 18.72
C ASP A 742 18.34 0.81 19.47
N LEU A 743 19.23 -0.16 19.24
CA LEU A 743 20.54 -0.27 19.86
C LEU A 743 21.66 0.23 18.95
N LEU A 744 21.32 0.72 17.76
CA LEU A 744 22.29 1.25 16.80
C LEU A 744 22.90 2.58 17.28
N PRO A 745 24.18 2.85 16.93
CA PRO A 745 24.82 4.10 17.22
C PRO A 745 24.22 5.28 16.44
N ASP A 746 24.51 6.48 16.85
CA ASP A 746 24.16 7.68 16.09
C ASP A 746 25.02 7.79 14.81
N ARG A 747 24.54 8.52 13.78
CA ARG A 747 25.24 8.68 12.49
C ARG A 747 26.67 9.23 12.66
N ALA A 748 26.90 10.11 13.63
CA ALA A 748 28.22 10.64 13.91
C ALA A 748 29.22 9.57 14.32
N SER A 749 28.78 8.56 15.06
CA SER A 749 29.63 7.45 15.50
C SER A 749 30.07 6.50 14.39
N VAL A 750 29.39 6.52 13.24
CA VAL A 750 29.72 5.70 12.04
C VAL A 750 30.32 6.54 10.92
N ALA A 751 30.60 7.82 11.15
CA ALA A 751 31.08 8.74 10.14
C ALA A 751 32.40 8.26 9.48
N ASP A 752 33.34 7.72 10.25
CA ASP A 752 34.59 7.17 9.74
C ASP A 752 34.37 5.93 8.85
N GLN A 753 33.37 5.12 9.13
CA GLN A 753 33.02 3.95 8.32
C GLN A 753 32.38 4.36 7.00
N LEU A 754 31.67 5.49 6.98
CA LEU A 754 31.06 6.06 5.78
C LEU A 754 32.09 6.86 4.96
N ALA A 755 33.10 7.45 5.61
CA ALA A 755 34.18 8.19 4.95
C ALA A 755 34.91 7.28 3.96
N GLY A 756 35.03 7.68 2.68
CA GLY A 756 35.59 6.88 1.62
C GLY A 756 34.66 5.86 0.96
N ARG A 757 33.51 5.56 1.56
CA ARG A 757 32.46 4.71 0.96
C ARG A 757 31.33 5.51 0.35
N TRP A 758 31.11 6.73 0.83
CA TRP A 758 30.07 7.63 0.38
C TRP A 758 30.62 9.03 0.13
N ASN A 759 30.32 9.62 -1.03
CA ASN A 759 30.75 10.97 -1.39
C ASN A 759 29.54 11.92 -1.30
N ASP A 760 29.40 12.66 -0.21
CA ASP A 760 28.31 13.62 0.00
C ASP A 760 28.25 14.72 -1.07
N GLY A 761 29.38 15.12 -1.68
CA GLY A 761 29.47 16.12 -2.75
C GLY A 761 29.38 15.54 -4.17
N GLY A 762 29.33 14.22 -4.34
CA GLY A 762 29.26 13.54 -5.63
C GLY A 762 27.88 13.58 -6.29
N PRO A 763 27.81 13.30 -7.61
CA PRO A 763 26.52 13.18 -8.29
C PRO A 763 25.72 12.03 -7.71
N LYS A 764 24.47 12.30 -7.35
CA LYS A 764 23.54 11.34 -6.76
C LYS A 764 22.15 11.51 -7.33
N VAL A 765 21.38 10.43 -7.33
CA VAL A 765 19.94 10.43 -7.56
C VAL A 765 19.26 10.29 -6.21
N GLU A 766 18.14 10.99 -6.02
CA GLU A 766 17.46 11.09 -4.74
C GLU A 766 15.95 10.94 -4.93
N ARG A 767 15.32 10.29 -3.96
CA ARG A 767 13.88 10.24 -3.79
C ARG A 767 13.55 10.45 -2.30
N ALA A 768 12.49 11.18 -2.01
CA ALA A 768 12.08 11.44 -0.64
C ALA A 768 10.58 11.27 -0.47
N TRP A 769 10.18 10.83 0.71
CA TRP A 769 8.79 10.75 1.17
C TRP A 769 8.63 11.66 2.37
N SER A 770 7.76 12.65 2.27
CA SER A 770 7.48 13.61 3.34
C SER A 770 6.20 13.22 4.08
N PHE A 771 6.22 13.28 5.40
CA PHE A 771 5.15 12.86 6.29
C PHE A 771 4.74 14.02 7.21
N ASP A 772 3.45 14.25 7.35
CA ASP A 772 2.90 15.15 8.36
C ASP A 772 3.08 14.61 9.78
N PHE A 773 3.17 13.28 9.89
CA PHE A 773 3.53 12.58 11.11
C PHE A 773 4.44 11.39 10.79
N LEU A 774 5.73 11.52 11.11
CA LEU A 774 6.74 10.47 10.91
C LEU A 774 7.13 9.86 12.25
N HIS A 775 6.54 8.73 12.54
CA HIS A 775 6.81 8.07 13.81
C HIS A 775 8.05 7.16 13.72
N PRO A 776 8.88 7.08 14.79
CA PRO A 776 10.16 6.34 14.76
C PRO A 776 10.04 4.87 14.36
N GLY A 777 8.92 4.21 14.65
CA GLY A 777 8.67 2.82 14.27
C GLY A 777 8.60 2.59 12.76
N LEU A 778 8.20 3.59 11.97
CA LEU A 778 8.16 3.47 10.51
C LEU A 778 9.58 3.44 9.93
N ALA A 779 10.46 4.34 10.37
CA ALA A 779 11.85 4.36 9.94
C ALA A 779 12.58 3.05 10.30
N ARG A 780 12.38 2.53 11.52
CA ARG A 780 12.92 1.22 11.95
C ARG A 780 12.44 0.09 11.06
N SER A 781 11.15 0.09 10.74
CA SER A 781 10.54 -0.92 9.87
C SER A 781 11.14 -0.91 8.46
N ILE A 782 11.41 0.28 7.91
CA ILE A 782 12.07 0.45 6.62
C ILE A 782 13.52 -0.03 6.70
N ILE A 783 14.28 0.37 7.73
CA ILE A 783 15.65 -0.08 7.95
C ILE A 783 15.70 -1.61 8.07
N SER A 784 14.76 -2.22 8.80
CA SER A 784 14.68 -3.67 8.94
C SER A 784 14.39 -4.38 7.62
N THR A 785 13.51 -3.80 6.77
CA THR A 785 13.19 -4.36 5.46
C THR A 785 14.39 -4.29 4.53
N VAL A 786 15.02 -3.13 4.43
CA VAL A 786 16.20 -2.93 3.58
C VAL A 786 17.40 -3.67 4.13
N GLY A 787 17.55 -3.74 5.45
CA GLY A 787 18.67 -4.39 6.11
C GLY A 787 18.81 -5.87 5.80
N ARG A 788 17.71 -6.57 5.58
CA ARG A 788 17.72 -7.98 5.15
C ARG A 788 18.36 -8.18 3.79
N GLU A 789 18.26 -7.18 2.91
CA GLU A 789 18.77 -7.23 1.54
C GLU A 789 20.12 -6.52 1.38
N ALA A 790 20.53 -5.74 2.38
CA ALA A 790 21.67 -4.83 2.30
C ALA A 790 23.06 -5.50 2.30
N GLY A 791 23.14 -6.79 2.63
CA GLY A 791 24.38 -7.57 2.65
C GLY A 791 25.34 -7.23 3.81
N GLU A 792 26.41 -8.00 3.93
CA GLU A 792 27.35 -7.98 5.06
C GLU A 792 28.07 -6.64 5.27
N THR A 793 28.28 -5.88 4.19
CA THR A 793 29.04 -4.62 4.20
C THR A 793 28.21 -3.40 4.63
N ALA A 794 26.93 -3.59 4.93
CA ALA A 794 26.03 -2.51 5.31
C ALA A 794 26.47 -1.83 6.60
N VAL A 795 26.32 -0.51 6.65
CA VAL A 795 26.58 0.34 7.82
C VAL A 795 25.26 0.89 8.32
N TYR A 796 24.91 0.59 9.57
CA TYR A 796 23.67 0.99 10.20
C TYR A 796 23.91 2.05 11.25
N TRP A 797 22.97 2.99 11.38
CA TRP A 797 22.84 3.92 12.49
C TRP A 797 21.37 4.09 12.85
N LYS A 798 21.07 4.68 13.99
CA LYS A 798 19.73 4.71 14.64
C LYS A 798 18.56 5.06 13.71
N TYR A 799 18.81 5.90 12.69
CA TYR A 799 17.78 6.38 11.76
C TYR A 799 18.20 6.24 10.29
N GLY A 800 19.05 5.27 9.97
CA GLY A 800 19.46 5.07 8.58
C GLY A 800 20.35 3.88 8.35
N VAL A 801 20.60 3.63 7.07
CA VAL A 801 21.46 2.56 6.58
C VAL A 801 22.18 2.99 5.31
N TRP A 802 23.44 2.62 5.18
CA TRP A 802 24.21 2.63 3.95
C TRP A 802 24.49 1.20 3.52
N PHE A 803 24.39 0.92 2.23
CA PHE A 803 24.75 -0.37 1.66
C PHE A 803 25.21 -0.24 0.21
N TYR A 804 25.91 -1.25 -0.29
CA TYR A 804 26.39 -1.36 -1.65
C TYR A 804 25.78 -2.58 -2.32
N ASP A 805 25.21 -2.39 -3.50
CA ASP A 805 24.71 -3.49 -4.34
C ASP A 805 25.66 -3.77 -5.50
N ALA A 806 26.23 -4.98 -5.51
CA ALA A 806 27.19 -5.42 -6.50
C ALA A 806 26.56 -5.58 -7.91
N ASN A 807 25.27 -5.87 -8.01
CA ASN A 807 24.57 -6.05 -9.27
C ASN A 807 24.44 -4.73 -10.04
N THR A 808 24.12 -3.66 -9.33
CA THR A 808 24.02 -2.31 -9.91
C THR A 808 25.30 -1.53 -9.86
N ARG A 809 26.35 -2.00 -9.14
CA ARG A 809 27.57 -1.28 -8.83
C ARG A 809 27.30 0.10 -8.27
N ALA A 810 26.29 0.18 -7.42
CA ALA A 810 25.85 1.42 -6.80
C ALA A 810 25.73 1.26 -5.29
N ALA A 811 25.89 2.36 -4.58
CA ALA A 811 25.62 2.43 -3.15
C ALA A 811 24.38 3.26 -2.89
N ALA A 812 23.64 2.94 -1.82
CA ALA A 812 22.50 3.73 -1.38
C ALA A 812 22.63 4.11 0.09
N ILE A 813 22.04 5.28 0.42
CA ILE A 813 21.74 5.71 1.79
C ILE A 813 20.24 5.88 1.90
N ILE A 814 19.67 5.31 2.97
CA ILE A 814 18.33 5.63 3.45
C ILE A 814 18.48 6.28 4.81
N ALA A 815 17.87 7.43 5.00
CA ALA A 815 17.92 8.17 6.26
C ALA A 815 16.60 8.84 6.57
N GLN A 816 16.25 8.87 7.86
CA GLN A 816 15.18 9.70 8.38
C GLN A 816 15.73 11.09 8.68
N GLU A 817 14.99 12.12 8.28
CA GLU A 817 15.23 13.53 8.61
C GLU A 817 13.97 14.10 9.25
N MET A 818 14.09 14.56 10.49
CA MET A 818 12.97 15.23 11.19
C MET A 818 13.04 16.73 10.97
N GLN A 819 11.90 17.36 10.71
CA GLN A 819 11.76 18.82 10.63
C GLN A 819 11.39 19.40 12.01
N ASP A 820 10.54 18.66 12.73
CA ASP A 820 10.12 18.94 14.09
C ASP A 820 9.82 17.62 14.83
N ASP A 821 9.08 17.66 15.95
CA ASP A 821 8.73 16.45 16.73
C ASP A 821 7.71 15.53 16.04
N ARG A 822 7.07 15.99 14.96
CA ARG A 822 5.99 15.28 14.25
C ARG A 822 6.30 15.07 12.77
N GLN A 823 6.72 16.15 12.10
CA GLN A 823 6.96 16.15 10.66
C GLN A 823 8.38 15.69 10.34
N GLY A 824 8.49 14.95 9.27
CA GLY A 824 9.79 14.48 8.82
C GLY A 824 9.71 13.85 7.44
N ARG A 825 10.87 13.45 6.94
CA ARG A 825 10.98 12.76 5.66
C ARG A 825 11.91 11.57 5.72
N ILE A 826 11.66 10.60 4.88
CA ILE A 826 12.57 9.51 4.59
C ILE A 826 13.22 9.81 3.26
N VAL A 827 14.55 9.85 3.24
CA VAL A 827 15.35 10.19 2.08
C VAL A 827 16.12 8.97 1.64
N LEU A 828 15.99 8.61 0.37
CA LEU A 828 16.76 7.59 -0.32
C LEU A 828 17.67 8.27 -1.33
N GLN A 829 18.98 8.10 -1.19
CA GLN A 829 19.98 8.59 -2.13
C GLN A 829 20.77 7.42 -2.68
N ALA A 830 21.11 7.45 -3.97
CA ALA A 830 21.94 6.44 -4.59
C ALA A 830 23.05 7.07 -5.44
N GLN A 831 24.24 6.45 -5.43
CA GLN A 831 25.45 6.83 -6.19
C GLN A 831 26.05 5.61 -6.86
N GLY A 832 26.67 5.77 -8.02
CA GLY A 832 27.38 4.72 -8.75
C GLY A 832 26.88 4.51 -10.16
N ASP A 833 27.36 3.46 -10.83
CA ASP A 833 27.16 3.25 -12.27
C ASP A 833 25.67 3.15 -12.65
N ARG A 834 24.88 2.37 -11.90
CA ARG A 834 23.44 2.15 -12.12
C ARG A 834 22.64 2.60 -10.90
N ALA A 835 22.95 3.78 -10.39
CA ALA A 835 22.29 4.33 -9.20
C ALA A 835 20.76 4.47 -9.35
N ARG A 836 20.26 4.72 -10.57
CA ARG A 836 18.81 4.80 -10.84
C ARG A 836 18.09 3.45 -10.70
N ASP A 837 18.74 2.38 -11.13
CA ASP A 837 18.16 1.04 -11.04
C ASP A 837 18.09 0.61 -9.57
N LEU A 838 19.14 0.90 -8.80
CA LEU A 838 19.16 0.67 -7.35
C LEU A 838 18.08 1.51 -6.66
N LEU A 839 17.97 2.80 -7.02
CA LEU A 839 16.93 3.69 -6.49
C LEU A 839 15.52 3.10 -6.73
N THR A 840 15.26 2.60 -7.95
CA THR A 840 13.95 2.02 -8.33
C THR A 840 13.65 0.77 -7.51
N SER A 841 14.61 -0.15 -7.37
CA SER A 841 14.44 -1.38 -6.59
C SER A 841 14.16 -1.09 -5.11
N VAL A 842 14.92 -0.18 -4.52
CA VAL A 842 14.77 0.20 -3.11
C VAL A 842 13.48 0.98 -2.89
N THR A 843 13.10 1.82 -3.85
CA THR A 843 11.80 2.50 -3.81
C THR A 843 10.65 1.51 -3.69
N LYS A 844 10.70 0.41 -4.43
CA LYS A 844 9.67 -0.63 -4.35
C LYS A 844 9.60 -1.23 -2.94
N TRP A 845 10.72 -1.58 -2.32
CA TRP A 845 10.74 -2.13 -0.95
C TRP A 845 10.14 -1.14 0.07
N ILE A 846 10.50 0.15 -0.05
CA ILE A 846 9.95 1.19 0.83
C ILE A 846 8.45 1.37 0.59
N ALA A 847 8.01 1.42 -0.66
CA ALA A 847 6.62 1.59 -1.03
C ALA A 847 5.74 0.41 -0.56
N ASP A 848 6.22 -0.83 -0.68
CA ASP A 848 5.54 -2.01 -0.15
C ASP A 848 5.36 -1.89 1.37
N LYS A 849 6.42 -1.43 2.06
CA LYS A 849 6.37 -1.26 3.51
C LYS A 849 5.46 -0.13 3.97
N LEU A 850 5.40 0.97 3.22
CA LEU A 850 4.49 2.08 3.50
C LEU A 850 3.02 1.64 3.35
N ARG A 851 2.72 0.83 2.34
CA ARG A 851 1.38 0.22 2.18
C ARG A 851 0.99 -0.66 3.37
N ASP A 852 1.88 -1.54 3.81
CA ASP A 852 1.63 -2.45 4.93
C ASP A 852 1.42 -1.70 6.26
N SER A 853 2.07 -0.53 6.42
CA SER A 853 1.96 0.26 7.65
C SER A 853 0.63 0.99 7.79
N GLY A 854 -0.17 1.10 6.71
CA GLY A 854 -1.42 1.87 6.70
C GLY A 854 -1.20 3.39 6.79
N ASN A 855 0.02 3.86 6.58
CA ASN A 855 0.38 5.29 6.60
C ASN A 855 -0.06 5.93 5.28
N ALA A 856 -1.28 6.49 5.26
CA ALA A 856 -1.91 7.06 4.07
C ALA A 856 -1.45 8.49 3.75
N ASN A 857 -0.82 9.19 4.69
CA ASN A 857 -0.52 10.62 4.59
C ASN A 857 0.97 10.88 4.36
N PHE A 858 1.43 10.63 3.13
CA PHE A 858 2.76 11.07 2.71
C PHE A 858 2.71 11.71 1.33
N THR A 859 3.69 12.59 1.04
CA THR A 859 3.94 13.11 -0.30
C THR A 859 5.25 12.53 -0.79
N GLU A 860 5.28 12.02 -2.02
CA GLU A 860 6.49 11.57 -2.68
C GLU A 860 7.05 12.70 -3.54
N ASP A 861 8.29 13.10 -3.27
CA ASP A 861 9.04 14.00 -4.15
C ASP A 861 9.62 13.14 -5.26
N GLY A 862 9.09 13.26 -6.48
CA GLY A 862 9.62 12.56 -7.65
C GLY A 862 11.06 12.93 -7.94
N GLU A 863 11.75 12.14 -8.79
CA GLU A 863 13.14 12.36 -9.17
C GLU A 863 13.41 13.85 -9.43
N LEU A 864 14.15 14.52 -8.57
CA LEU A 864 14.44 15.94 -8.65
C LEU A 864 15.35 16.24 -9.86
N LEU A 865 14.71 16.38 -11.02
CA LEU A 865 15.09 17.40 -12.00
C LEU A 865 14.25 18.64 -11.63
N ALA A 866 14.84 19.46 -10.77
CA ALA A 866 14.39 20.82 -10.42
C ALA A 866 12.85 21.06 -10.41
N GLY A 867 12.20 20.97 -9.26
CA GLY A 867 11.13 21.92 -8.93
C GLY A 867 9.68 21.49 -9.01
N SER A 868 9.31 20.21 -8.90
CA SER A 868 7.88 19.88 -8.77
C SER A 868 7.60 18.88 -7.63
N LYS A 869 6.87 19.33 -6.62
CA LYS A 869 6.31 18.45 -5.57
C LYS A 869 5.06 17.77 -6.13
N ARG A 870 5.01 16.44 -6.08
CA ARG A 870 3.83 15.64 -6.45
C ARG A 870 3.22 15.02 -5.19
N LYS A 871 1.91 15.17 -5.01
CA LYS A 871 1.15 14.46 -3.96
C LYS A 871 0.64 13.15 -4.54
N PHE A 872 0.97 12.03 -3.90
CA PHE A 872 0.46 10.71 -4.25
C PHE A 872 -0.44 10.19 -3.13
N SER A 873 -1.58 9.59 -3.50
CA SER A 873 -2.35 8.77 -2.57
C SER A 873 -1.72 7.37 -2.49
N PRO A 874 -1.91 6.60 -1.40
CA PRO A 874 -1.41 5.23 -1.28
C PRO A 874 -1.84 4.30 -2.43
N GLU A 875 -2.92 4.63 -3.10
CA GLU A 875 -3.44 3.90 -4.25
C GLU A 875 -2.55 4.01 -5.51
N SER A 876 -1.75 5.06 -5.64
CA SER A 876 -0.90 5.28 -6.82
C SER A 876 0.33 4.35 -6.86
N VAL A 877 0.76 3.82 -5.73
CA VAL A 877 1.94 2.96 -5.62
C VAL A 877 1.63 1.48 -5.95
N ALA A 878 0.34 1.10 -5.87
CA ALA A 878 -0.09 -0.29 -6.13
C ALA A 878 -0.15 -0.67 -7.62
N LEU A 879 0.07 0.26 -8.55
CA LEU A 879 -0.31 0.10 -9.95
C LEU A 879 0.84 -0.20 -10.92
N GLU A 880 2.10 -0.08 -10.50
CA GLU A 880 3.23 -0.37 -11.38
C GLU A 880 3.50 -1.88 -11.65
N ASP A 881 2.89 -2.79 -10.88
CA ASP A 881 3.15 -4.24 -10.95
C ASP A 881 2.08 -5.07 -11.69
N ARG A 882 1.06 -4.45 -12.30
CA ARG A 882 0.03 -5.18 -13.03
C ARG A 882 0.03 -4.78 -14.50
N GLY A 883 0.01 -5.80 -15.39
CA GLY A 883 -0.06 -5.63 -16.83
C GLY A 883 -1.20 -4.71 -17.31
N PRO A 884 -1.46 -4.53 -18.60
CA PRO A 884 -2.17 -3.37 -19.19
C PRO A 884 -3.57 -3.02 -18.64
N ALA A 885 -4.04 -3.74 -17.63
CA ALA A 885 -5.22 -3.39 -16.85
C ALA A 885 -4.93 -2.51 -15.62
N ALA A 886 -3.67 -2.19 -15.32
CA ALA A 886 -3.23 -1.54 -14.07
C ALA A 886 -2.76 -0.09 -14.26
N GLU A 887 -2.83 0.47 -15.45
CA GLU A 887 -2.53 1.91 -15.71
C GLU A 887 -3.64 2.87 -15.24
N GLU A 888 -4.63 2.37 -14.51
CA GLU A 888 -5.75 3.18 -14.02
C GLU A 888 -5.44 3.77 -12.65
N ALA A 889 -5.17 5.04 -12.60
CA ALA A 889 -5.21 5.93 -11.43
C ALA A 889 -3.88 6.41 -10.83
N ILE A 890 -3.20 7.25 -11.57
CA ILE A 890 -2.29 8.23 -10.94
C ILE A 890 -3.04 9.56 -10.86
N ARG A 891 -3.51 9.95 -9.69
CA ARG A 891 -4.07 11.29 -9.48
C ARG A 891 -2.94 12.31 -9.36
N ILE A 892 -2.82 13.19 -10.32
CA ILE A 892 -2.05 14.43 -10.21
C ILE A 892 -3.04 15.50 -9.72
N THR A 893 -2.89 15.95 -8.47
CA THR A 893 -3.64 17.13 -7.99
C THR A 893 -2.78 18.36 -8.21
N ASP A 894 -3.21 19.26 -9.08
CA ASP A 894 -2.65 20.59 -9.18
C ASP A 894 -2.88 21.39 -7.88
N PRO A 895 -1.93 22.25 -7.48
CA PRO A 895 -2.13 23.14 -6.34
C PRO A 895 -3.25 24.15 -6.64
N PRO A 896 -4.02 24.58 -5.62
CA PRO A 896 -5.07 25.57 -5.80
C PRO A 896 -4.48 26.90 -6.32
N ARG A 897 -5.06 27.45 -7.36
CA ARG A 897 -4.72 28.80 -7.86
C ARG A 897 -4.94 29.83 -6.74
N PRO A 898 -4.05 30.79 -6.57
CA PRO A 898 -4.27 31.86 -5.59
C PRO A 898 -5.53 32.65 -5.95
N ALA A 899 -6.37 32.84 -4.96
CA ALA A 899 -7.58 33.64 -5.08
C ALA A 899 -7.22 35.06 -5.50
N ASN A 900 -7.75 35.51 -6.63
CA ASN A 900 -7.71 36.92 -7.04
C ASN A 900 -8.45 37.76 -5.99
N GLN A 901 -7.70 38.61 -5.32
CA GLN A 901 -8.27 39.75 -4.63
C GLN A 901 -8.93 40.69 -5.69
N THR A 902 -10.23 40.69 -5.75
CA THR A 902 -10.96 41.82 -6.36
C THR A 902 -11.39 42.75 -5.26
N ASN A 903 -10.75 43.92 -5.23
CA ASN A 903 -11.29 45.11 -4.60
C ASN A 903 -12.61 45.51 -5.28
N ALA A 904 -13.66 45.64 -4.53
CA ALA A 904 -14.58 46.75 -4.48
C ALA A 904 -15.62 46.50 -3.36
#